data_6c733a29d0be5db9574c57d92779bef0
#
_entry.id   6c733a29d0be5db9574c57d92779bef0
#
_cell.length_a   1.000
_cell.length_b   1.000
_cell.length_c   1.000
_cell.angle_alpha   90.00
_cell.angle_beta   90.00
_cell.angle_gamma   90.00
#
_symmetry.space_group_name_H-M   'P 1'
#
loop_
_entity.id
_entity.type
_entity.pdbx_description
1 polymer ?
#
loop_
_entity_poly.entity_id
_entity_poly.type
_entity_poly.pdbx_seq_one_letter_code
_entity_poly.pdbx_strand_id
1 'polypeptide(L)'
;MVNGKAFLCLAALLLILIAGSTSAQTITLSSASTGKTFEGIGIVDGGGATSVLLKDYPEKQRGEILDMVYKPKFGGSVSTMLAEIPGDGNSTQGSMPAHSHYRGDYNFQRGYMWWVLREAKARNPQLLIDATAWSAPAWVGNYWSQDMVDFYVSWLQGLRSVYGIELDALGCHNEKGANYDFAKALRRTMNEQGFRNVKLHGFDNWGDRKMDFLKDMQHDKELRDAFYAVSAHTFSEIQLTPKQRRMAEDMGKPIWNSEDHNYRPGYDALITIVKCFNENYIVSGATRVINWYGIAGVYPLEPYSCDPAMVLAREPWSGHYHVREALWGYAHYGQFTEVGWQYMDSGCKRLAKGGTVASLCNPKTGDYSMIFETKDAKEQQTVKVKIGKGLSKGKLCVWRSTAKEQFVRLNDIKGGSFSITLDPGAVYSISTTTGQQHGAYADIPASKPFPIPYSDDFEQYKQPAEWGYLPHYLADMIGAFEIVEAPTSLNSKLSTLNSSKCVRQTVGEHTLSWAPEWHHYTIIGDSAWTDYEVSVDVYLNPQDEAAVMGRLCDVGSGYGIWAKGYYLKLDALGNCKLVITRGKLNQKELIGDKEQQEAILARKDVEVGGEYTLSEVKLEGINALQWHNLKLCFEGDKLTGYVDGKQVVQATNDRYRKGMAGLMAPLQENRVSTPYFDNLKITPTHRTRTTAAMQQDIKPLY
;
A
#
# COMPACT_ATOMS: atom_id res chain seq x y z
N MET A 1 18.43 88.36 -4.77
CA MET A 1 18.15 88.71 -6.17
C MET A 1 18.74 87.58 -7.04
N VAL A 2 17.95 87.21 -7.95
CA VAL A 2 18.25 86.35 -9.12
C VAL A 2 18.03 84.85 -8.93
N ASN A 3 16.81 84.49 -9.26
CA ASN A 3 16.32 83.45 -10.17
C ASN A 3 16.69 81.98 -9.92
N GLY A 4 15.79 81.29 -9.25
CA GLY A 4 15.51 79.89 -9.42
C GLY A 4 14.34 79.70 -10.38
N LYS A 5 14.60 79.20 -11.56
CA LYS A 5 13.63 78.59 -12.49
C LYS A 5 14.44 77.96 -13.62
N ALA A 6 14.71 76.67 -13.54
CA ALA A 6 15.03 75.80 -14.68
C ALA A 6 15.63 74.47 -14.25
N PHE A 7 14.95 73.70 -13.39
CA PHE A 7 15.33 72.26 -13.15
C PHE A 7 14.13 71.40 -12.83
N LEU A 8 13.02 71.60 -13.50
CA LEU A 8 11.78 70.85 -13.25
C LEU A 8 11.12 70.33 -14.53
N CYS A 9 11.89 69.98 -15.53
CA CYS A 9 11.32 69.46 -16.78
C CYS A 9 12.13 68.32 -17.42
N LEU A 10 13.00 67.59 -16.69
CA LEU A 10 13.71 66.43 -17.30
C LEU A 10 13.65 65.16 -16.44
N ALA A 11 12.76 65.08 -15.46
CA ALA A 11 12.58 63.85 -14.66
C ALA A 11 11.25 63.12 -14.95
N ALA A 12 10.55 63.49 -16.03
CA ALA A 12 9.22 62.96 -16.35
C ALA A 12 9.13 62.12 -17.64
N LEU A 13 10.29 61.71 -18.21
CA LEU A 13 10.28 60.99 -19.47
C LEU A 13 11.26 59.82 -19.53
N LEU A 14 11.42 59.04 -18.42
CA LEU A 14 12.12 57.77 -18.46
C LEU A 14 11.46 56.73 -17.52
N LEU A 15 10.12 56.79 -17.38
CA LEU A 15 9.29 55.62 -17.08
C LEU A 15 8.92 54.97 -18.42
N ILE A 16 9.93 54.63 -19.20
CA ILE A 16 9.73 53.68 -20.30
C ILE A 16 9.37 52.36 -19.66
N LEU A 17 8.12 52.03 -19.84
CA LEU A 17 7.58 50.68 -19.78
C LEU A 17 8.61 49.66 -20.28
N ILE A 18 9.36 49.04 -19.38
CA ILE A 18 9.83 47.70 -19.56
C ILE A 18 8.61 46.80 -19.33
N ALA A 19 7.61 46.88 -20.21
CA ALA A 19 6.78 45.75 -20.51
C ALA A 19 7.72 44.73 -21.13
N GLY A 20 8.45 44.01 -20.29
CA GLY A 20 9.16 42.81 -20.71
C GLY A 20 8.15 41.96 -21.43
N SER A 21 8.17 41.95 -22.76
CA SER A 21 7.46 40.95 -23.54
C SER A 21 8.06 39.61 -23.14
N THR A 22 7.46 38.98 -22.13
CA THR A 22 7.75 37.60 -21.77
C THR A 22 7.34 36.78 -22.97
N SER A 23 8.30 36.52 -23.87
CA SER A 23 8.03 35.69 -25.06
C SER A 23 7.52 34.35 -24.57
N ALA A 24 6.34 33.97 -25.05
CA ALA A 24 5.73 32.70 -24.73
C ALA A 24 6.73 31.56 -25.00
N GLN A 25 6.95 30.68 -24.03
CA GLN A 25 7.79 29.51 -24.22
C GLN A 25 7.27 28.69 -25.41
N THR A 26 8.17 28.30 -26.30
CA THR A 26 7.82 27.45 -27.45
C THR A 26 8.31 26.03 -27.21
N ILE A 27 7.40 25.08 -27.42
CA ILE A 27 7.68 23.64 -27.44
C ILE A 27 7.46 23.13 -28.86
N THR A 28 8.46 22.45 -29.41
CA THR A 28 8.32 21.82 -30.72
C THR A 28 8.28 20.32 -30.56
N LEU A 29 7.19 19.67 -30.96
CA LEU A 29 7.04 18.22 -30.93
C LEU A 29 7.32 17.63 -32.32
N SER A 30 7.99 16.49 -32.35
CA SER A 30 8.24 15.74 -33.59
C SER A 30 8.43 14.26 -33.24
N SER A 31 7.91 13.37 -34.06
CA SER A 31 8.17 11.93 -33.93
C SER A 31 9.64 11.58 -34.17
N ALA A 32 10.43 12.48 -34.75
CA ALA A 32 11.88 12.29 -34.89
C ALA A 32 12.68 12.60 -33.61
N SER A 33 12.07 13.20 -32.59
CA SER A 33 12.68 13.50 -31.29
C SER A 33 12.19 12.56 -30.20
N THR A 34 11.93 11.31 -30.55
CA THR A 34 11.50 10.29 -29.58
C THR A 34 12.65 9.92 -28.67
N GLY A 35 12.34 9.89 -27.38
CA GLY A 35 13.22 9.42 -26.31
C GLY A 35 12.93 7.96 -25.96
N LYS A 36 12.86 7.69 -24.66
CA LYS A 36 12.65 6.33 -24.15
C LYS A 36 11.19 5.88 -24.30
N THR A 37 11.00 4.57 -24.30
CA THR A 37 9.66 3.96 -24.30
C THR A 37 9.03 4.11 -22.91
N PHE A 38 7.76 4.51 -22.87
CA PHE A 38 6.96 4.56 -21.66
C PHE A 38 6.56 3.15 -21.26
N GLU A 39 6.85 2.76 -20.03
CA GLU A 39 6.60 1.43 -19.48
C GLU A 39 5.54 1.41 -18.38
N GLY A 40 4.87 2.54 -18.16
CA GLY A 40 3.69 2.61 -17.33
C GLY A 40 3.78 3.51 -16.10
N ILE A 41 2.61 3.82 -15.59
CA ILE A 41 2.40 4.40 -14.25
C ILE A 41 1.51 3.47 -13.46
N GLY A 42 1.71 3.39 -12.16
CA GLY A 42 0.98 2.43 -11.35
C GLY A 42 0.97 2.67 -9.87
N ILE A 43 0.49 1.64 -9.21
CA ILE A 43 0.31 1.57 -7.77
C ILE A 43 0.92 0.30 -7.22
N VAL A 44 1.27 0.36 -5.93
CA VAL A 44 1.52 -0.83 -5.11
C VAL A 44 0.18 -1.28 -4.52
N ASP A 45 -0.11 -2.59 -4.59
CA ASP A 45 -1.03 -3.30 -3.71
C ASP A 45 -0.17 -4.27 -2.89
N GLY A 46 0.21 -3.85 -1.71
CA GLY A 46 1.22 -4.49 -0.89
C GLY A 46 1.93 -3.49 0.02
N GLY A 47 3.06 -3.88 0.58
CA GLY A 47 3.63 -3.25 1.76
C GLY A 47 2.71 -3.51 2.95
N GLY A 48 2.16 -4.73 2.98
CA GLY A 48 1.14 -5.21 3.89
C GLY A 48 -0.23 -5.42 3.25
N ALA A 49 -1.22 -5.65 4.07
CA ALA A 49 -2.58 -6.01 3.67
C ALA A 49 -3.42 -4.78 3.27
N THR A 50 -2.89 -3.92 2.39
CA THR A 50 -3.49 -2.61 2.06
C THR A 50 -4.91 -2.69 1.48
N SER A 51 -5.29 -3.81 0.89
CA SER A 51 -6.62 -4.04 0.29
C SER A 51 -7.45 -5.11 1.00
N VAL A 52 -7.07 -5.56 2.21
CA VAL A 52 -7.70 -6.71 2.89
C VAL A 52 -9.19 -6.54 3.13
N LEU A 53 -9.66 -5.34 3.44
CA LEU A 53 -11.09 -5.09 3.68
C LEU A 53 -11.95 -5.14 2.41
N LEU A 54 -11.36 -5.16 1.22
CA LEU A 54 -12.13 -5.33 -0.03
C LEU A 54 -12.86 -6.68 -0.05
N LYS A 55 -12.31 -7.72 0.60
CA LYS A 55 -12.96 -9.03 0.70
C LYS A 55 -14.35 -8.95 1.32
N ASP A 56 -14.57 -7.96 2.19
CA ASP A 56 -15.77 -7.79 2.99
C ASP A 56 -16.73 -6.75 2.43
N TYR A 57 -16.39 -6.12 1.31
CA TYR A 57 -17.32 -5.20 0.62
C TYR A 57 -18.42 -5.94 -0.12
N PRO A 58 -19.64 -5.37 -0.17
CA PRO A 58 -20.67 -5.84 -1.07
C PRO A 58 -20.15 -5.90 -2.51
N GLU A 59 -20.56 -6.90 -3.28
CA GLU A 59 -20.05 -7.15 -4.63
C GLU A 59 -20.10 -5.90 -5.53
N LYS A 60 -21.21 -5.15 -5.47
CA LYS A 60 -21.38 -3.91 -6.25
C LYS A 60 -20.28 -2.90 -5.94
N GLN A 61 -20.12 -2.50 -4.67
CA GLN A 61 -19.16 -1.47 -4.26
C GLN A 61 -17.72 -1.96 -4.43
N ARG A 62 -17.46 -3.23 -4.18
CA ARG A 62 -16.17 -3.86 -4.47
C ARG A 62 -15.80 -3.75 -5.94
N GLY A 63 -16.77 -4.01 -6.84
CA GLY A 63 -16.61 -3.82 -8.28
C GLY A 63 -16.36 -2.37 -8.68
N GLU A 64 -17.12 -1.44 -8.11
CA GLU A 64 -16.97 0.01 -8.34
C GLU A 64 -15.59 0.52 -7.94
N ILE A 65 -15.08 0.12 -6.76
CA ILE A 65 -13.75 0.49 -6.27
C ILE A 65 -12.67 0.04 -7.26
N LEU A 66 -12.72 -1.22 -7.69
CA LEU A 66 -11.74 -1.77 -8.62
C LEU A 66 -11.86 -1.13 -10.02
N ASP A 67 -13.05 -0.80 -10.46
CA ASP A 67 -13.28 -0.07 -11.73
C ASP A 67 -12.63 1.31 -11.68
N MET A 68 -12.78 2.06 -10.57
CA MET A 68 -12.16 3.39 -10.42
C MET A 68 -10.65 3.33 -10.60
N VAL A 69 -10.00 2.25 -10.20
CA VAL A 69 -8.53 2.12 -10.25
C VAL A 69 -8.06 1.55 -11.61
N TYR A 70 -8.64 0.42 -12.04
CA TYR A 70 -8.07 -0.39 -13.12
C TYR A 70 -8.74 -0.24 -14.47
N LYS A 71 -10.04 0.15 -14.53
CA LYS A 71 -10.77 0.20 -15.78
C LYS A 71 -10.22 1.27 -16.73
N PRO A 72 -9.82 0.91 -17.97
CA PRO A 72 -9.25 1.85 -18.89
C PRO A 72 -10.20 3.03 -19.21
N LYS A 73 -9.64 4.23 -19.23
CA LYS A 73 -10.35 5.48 -19.59
C LYS A 73 -11.59 5.80 -18.74
N PHE A 74 -11.61 5.36 -17.48
CA PHE A 74 -12.75 5.58 -16.58
C PHE A 74 -12.37 6.38 -15.33
N GLY A 75 -11.42 5.89 -14.55
CA GLY A 75 -10.89 6.52 -13.34
C GLY A 75 -9.38 6.75 -13.45
N GLY A 76 -8.62 6.23 -12.49
CA GLY A 76 -7.15 6.30 -12.48
C GLY A 76 -6.50 5.65 -13.70
N SER A 77 -7.13 4.59 -14.22
CA SER A 77 -6.68 3.91 -15.46
C SER A 77 -5.19 3.54 -15.40
N VAL A 78 -4.74 2.97 -14.27
CA VAL A 78 -3.34 2.60 -14.10
C VAL A 78 -2.92 1.53 -15.12
N SER A 79 -1.70 1.62 -15.59
CA SER A 79 -1.15 0.71 -16.60
C SER A 79 -0.23 -0.36 -16.02
N THR A 80 0.12 -0.24 -14.74
CA THR A 80 0.91 -1.23 -14.01
C THR A 80 0.48 -1.33 -12.56
N MET A 81 0.70 -2.49 -11.95
CA MET A 81 0.46 -2.78 -10.54
C MET A 81 1.67 -3.54 -10.00
N LEU A 82 2.21 -3.13 -8.88
CA LEU A 82 3.18 -3.90 -8.10
C LEU A 82 2.42 -4.63 -6.98
N ALA A 83 2.39 -5.95 -7.06
CA ALA A 83 1.77 -6.82 -6.06
C ALA A 83 2.81 -7.31 -5.04
N GLU A 84 2.44 -7.35 -3.77
CA GLU A 84 3.25 -8.07 -2.79
C GLU A 84 3.11 -9.58 -3.00
N ILE A 85 4.24 -10.30 -2.94
CA ILE A 85 4.25 -11.74 -2.73
C ILE A 85 4.12 -11.98 -1.22
N PRO A 86 2.95 -12.46 -0.72
CA PRO A 86 2.68 -12.57 0.70
C PRO A 86 3.64 -13.50 1.43
N GLY A 87 4.10 -13.12 2.63
CA GLY A 87 5.14 -13.85 3.36
C GLY A 87 4.86 -14.05 4.86
N ASP A 88 3.61 -13.97 5.33
CA ASP A 88 3.18 -14.15 6.74
C ASP A 88 3.72 -13.10 7.74
N GLY A 89 4.76 -12.39 7.39
CA GLY A 89 5.38 -11.38 8.25
C GLY A 89 4.80 -9.99 8.04
N ASN A 90 5.03 -9.10 9.01
CA ASN A 90 4.64 -7.70 8.86
C ASN A 90 5.41 -7.02 7.72
N SER A 91 4.67 -6.40 6.82
CA SER A 91 5.17 -5.73 5.61
C SER A 91 4.85 -4.24 5.60
N THR A 92 4.66 -3.60 6.74
CA THR A 92 4.30 -2.20 7.03
C THR A 92 2.84 -2.02 7.41
N GLN A 93 1.89 -2.31 6.53
CA GLN A 93 0.45 -2.17 6.75
C GLN A 93 -0.21 -3.53 7.06
N GLY A 94 0.41 -4.30 7.94
CA GLY A 94 -0.04 -5.65 8.29
C GLY A 94 0.66 -6.75 7.49
N SER A 95 0.10 -7.94 7.55
CA SER A 95 0.60 -9.13 6.88
C SER A 95 -0.46 -9.77 5.98
N MET A 96 0.01 -10.55 5.02
CA MET A 96 -0.83 -11.41 4.20
C MET A 96 -0.32 -12.86 4.29
N PRO A 97 -1.24 -13.85 4.33
CA PRO A 97 -0.85 -15.25 4.42
C PRO A 97 -0.09 -15.70 3.17
N ALA A 98 1.05 -16.34 3.39
CA ALA A 98 1.87 -16.90 2.32
C ALA A 98 1.20 -18.08 1.65
N HIS A 99 1.46 -18.26 0.36
CA HIS A 99 1.02 -19.45 -0.37
C HIS A 99 1.70 -20.74 0.13
N SER A 100 2.72 -20.61 0.99
CA SER A 100 3.47 -21.71 1.59
C SER A 100 3.97 -21.28 2.97
N HIS A 101 3.20 -21.55 4.03
CA HIS A 101 3.62 -21.28 5.41
C HIS A 101 4.84 -22.10 5.81
N TYR A 102 4.89 -23.35 5.33
CA TYR A 102 5.95 -24.30 5.57
C TYR A 102 6.47 -24.84 4.25
N ARG A 103 7.67 -25.32 4.22
CA ARG A 103 8.26 -25.91 3.00
C ARG A 103 7.38 -27.02 2.44
N GLY A 104 6.91 -26.84 1.20
CA GLY A 104 6.05 -27.80 0.52
C GLY A 104 4.56 -27.70 0.82
N ASP A 105 4.14 -26.76 1.68
CA ASP A 105 2.73 -26.46 1.96
C ASP A 105 2.21 -25.46 0.91
N TYR A 106 1.97 -25.89 -0.32
CA TYR A 106 1.50 -25.01 -1.37
C TYR A 106 -0.02 -24.89 -1.41
N ASN A 107 -0.53 -23.66 -1.23
CA ASN A 107 -1.95 -23.33 -1.37
C ASN A 107 -2.14 -22.01 -2.12
N PHE A 108 -2.50 -22.11 -3.40
CA PHE A 108 -2.67 -20.96 -4.28
C PHE A 108 -4.08 -20.31 -4.22
N GLN A 109 -4.88 -20.64 -3.21
CA GLN A 109 -6.12 -19.93 -2.87
C GLN A 109 -6.03 -19.20 -1.52
N ARG A 110 -4.85 -19.25 -0.86
CA ARG A 110 -4.63 -18.60 0.44
C ARG A 110 -4.46 -17.09 0.27
N GLY A 111 -5.18 -16.30 1.08
CA GLY A 111 -5.18 -14.86 1.02
C GLY A 111 -6.07 -14.28 -0.07
N TYR A 112 -6.01 -12.96 -0.26
CA TYR A 112 -6.83 -12.24 -1.24
C TYR A 112 -6.05 -11.74 -2.48
N MET A 113 -4.71 -11.77 -2.47
CA MET A 113 -3.89 -11.20 -3.53
C MET A 113 -4.16 -11.83 -4.91
N TRP A 114 -4.33 -13.14 -4.97
CA TRP A 114 -4.67 -13.83 -6.22
C TRP A 114 -5.97 -13.32 -6.84
N TRP A 115 -6.97 -13.10 -5.97
CA TRP A 115 -8.25 -12.53 -6.37
C TRP A 115 -8.08 -11.11 -6.91
N VAL A 116 -7.35 -10.23 -6.23
CA VAL A 116 -7.09 -8.85 -6.69
C VAL A 116 -6.43 -8.86 -8.07
N LEU A 117 -5.42 -9.69 -8.28
CA LEU A 117 -4.73 -9.82 -9.57
C LEU A 117 -5.68 -10.25 -10.69
N ARG A 118 -6.53 -11.24 -10.42
CA ARG A 118 -7.55 -11.69 -11.36
C ARG A 118 -8.54 -10.58 -11.70
N GLU A 119 -9.06 -9.87 -10.72
CA GLU A 119 -10.02 -8.79 -10.88
C GLU A 119 -9.42 -7.59 -11.62
N ALA A 120 -8.17 -7.26 -11.35
CA ALA A 120 -7.46 -6.18 -12.04
C ALA A 120 -7.25 -6.53 -13.52
N LYS A 121 -6.80 -7.75 -13.83
CA LYS A 121 -6.65 -8.25 -15.21
C LYS A 121 -7.97 -8.36 -15.95
N ALA A 122 -9.06 -8.73 -15.29
CA ALA A 122 -10.39 -8.79 -15.90
C ALA A 122 -10.87 -7.41 -16.36
N ARG A 123 -10.53 -6.35 -15.61
CA ARG A 123 -10.86 -4.96 -15.97
C ARG A 123 -9.93 -4.35 -17.01
N ASN A 124 -8.67 -4.70 -16.91
CA ASN A 124 -7.63 -4.22 -17.84
C ASN A 124 -6.72 -5.39 -18.27
N PRO A 125 -7.05 -6.10 -19.34
CA PRO A 125 -6.21 -7.21 -19.84
C PRO A 125 -4.79 -6.78 -20.22
N GLN A 126 -4.55 -5.49 -20.48
CA GLN A 126 -3.24 -4.93 -20.82
C GLN A 126 -2.46 -4.45 -19.58
N LEU A 127 -3.03 -4.54 -18.37
CA LEU A 127 -2.34 -4.20 -17.13
C LEU A 127 -1.06 -5.00 -16.99
N LEU A 128 0.06 -4.32 -16.79
CA LEU A 128 1.32 -4.99 -16.44
C LEU A 128 1.33 -5.30 -14.95
N ILE A 129 1.68 -6.53 -14.62
CA ILE A 129 1.81 -6.97 -13.23
C ILE A 129 3.30 -7.11 -12.91
N ASP A 130 3.73 -6.38 -11.92
CA ASP A 130 5.00 -6.51 -11.24
C ASP A 130 4.79 -7.16 -9.87
N ALA A 131 5.81 -7.79 -9.30
CA ALA A 131 5.72 -8.36 -7.96
C ALA A 131 7.05 -8.26 -7.21
N THR A 132 6.98 -8.20 -5.89
CA THR A 132 8.14 -8.35 -5.00
C THR A 132 7.67 -8.79 -3.61
N ALA A 133 8.59 -9.26 -2.77
CA ALA A 133 8.30 -9.60 -1.39
C ALA A 133 8.87 -8.55 -0.43
N TRP A 134 8.14 -8.28 0.66
CA TRP A 134 8.60 -7.54 1.83
C TRP A 134 9.01 -8.47 2.96
N SER A 135 8.23 -9.51 3.17
CA SER A 135 8.42 -10.55 4.19
C SER A 135 8.54 -11.93 3.55
N ALA A 136 8.89 -12.94 4.34
CA ALA A 136 8.90 -14.33 3.89
C ALA A 136 8.60 -15.27 5.05
N PRO A 137 8.07 -16.49 4.78
CA PRO A 137 7.87 -17.52 5.78
C PRO A 137 9.19 -17.97 6.44
N ALA A 138 9.11 -18.49 7.64
CA ALA A 138 10.26 -18.92 8.44
C ALA A 138 11.18 -19.90 7.71
N TRP A 139 10.62 -20.85 6.95
CA TRP A 139 11.39 -21.88 6.26
C TRP A 139 12.37 -21.35 5.22
N VAL A 140 12.18 -20.10 4.76
CA VAL A 140 13.08 -19.41 3.83
C VAL A 140 14.45 -19.13 4.47
N GLY A 141 14.50 -18.97 5.79
CA GLY A 141 15.71 -18.79 6.60
C GLY A 141 16.35 -17.41 6.50
N ASN A 142 16.55 -16.89 5.29
CA ASN A 142 16.99 -15.52 5.07
C ASN A 142 16.60 -15.03 3.66
N TYR A 143 16.55 -13.71 3.48
CA TYR A 143 16.10 -13.09 2.23
C TYR A 143 16.96 -13.41 0.98
N TRP A 144 18.22 -13.81 1.17
CA TRP A 144 19.18 -14.01 0.10
C TRP A 144 19.55 -15.49 -0.11
N SER A 145 18.62 -16.39 0.26
CA SER A 145 18.80 -17.83 0.17
C SER A 145 18.28 -18.43 -1.15
N GLN A 146 18.68 -19.67 -1.45
CA GLN A 146 18.06 -20.45 -2.53
C GLN A 146 16.57 -20.71 -2.20
N ASP A 147 16.23 -20.87 -0.92
CA ASP A 147 14.85 -21.06 -0.49
C ASP A 147 13.96 -19.85 -0.82
N MET A 148 14.52 -18.62 -0.77
CA MET A 148 13.81 -17.43 -1.23
C MET A 148 13.58 -17.45 -2.75
N VAL A 149 14.56 -17.95 -3.53
CA VAL A 149 14.38 -18.15 -4.97
C VAL A 149 13.26 -19.15 -5.23
N ASP A 150 13.25 -20.28 -4.51
CA ASP A 150 12.23 -21.32 -4.64
C ASP A 150 10.84 -20.81 -4.23
N PHE A 151 10.77 -19.99 -3.20
CA PHE A 151 9.54 -19.30 -2.76
C PHE A 151 8.97 -18.39 -3.87
N TYR A 152 9.79 -17.57 -4.50
CA TYR A 152 9.37 -16.75 -5.64
C TYR A 152 8.89 -17.59 -6.82
N VAL A 153 9.66 -18.61 -7.19
CA VAL A 153 9.35 -19.44 -8.35
C VAL A 153 8.07 -20.24 -8.13
N SER A 154 7.83 -20.76 -6.93
CA SER A 154 6.57 -21.45 -6.61
C SER A 154 5.36 -20.52 -6.68
N TRP A 155 5.50 -19.25 -6.26
CA TRP A 155 4.45 -18.25 -6.42
C TRP A 155 4.14 -17.96 -7.89
N LEU A 156 5.18 -17.80 -8.72
CA LEU A 156 5.04 -17.63 -10.18
C LEU A 156 4.33 -18.84 -10.83
N GLN A 157 4.68 -20.05 -10.40
CA GLN A 157 4.04 -21.28 -10.86
C GLN A 157 2.55 -21.31 -10.51
N GLY A 158 2.19 -20.92 -9.28
CA GLY A 158 0.80 -20.81 -8.86
C GLY A 158 0.01 -19.79 -9.67
N LEU A 159 0.58 -18.59 -9.87
CA LEU A 159 -0.05 -17.53 -10.66
C LEU A 159 -0.37 -17.99 -12.09
N ARG A 160 0.59 -18.67 -12.73
CA ARG A 160 0.43 -19.21 -14.09
C ARG A 160 -0.53 -20.39 -14.13
N SER A 161 -0.33 -21.41 -13.28
CA SER A 161 -1.04 -22.69 -13.41
C SER A 161 -2.49 -22.63 -12.92
N VAL A 162 -2.78 -21.83 -11.89
CA VAL A 162 -4.12 -21.74 -11.30
C VAL A 162 -4.92 -20.59 -11.91
N TYR A 163 -4.29 -19.45 -12.15
CA TYR A 163 -5.00 -18.25 -12.59
C TYR A 163 -4.77 -17.88 -14.06
N GLY A 164 -3.85 -18.58 -14.76
CA GLY A 164 -3.55 -18.29 -16.17
C GLY A 164 -2.93 -16.92 -16.39
N ILE A 165 -2.34 -16.32 -15.34
CA ILE A 165 -1.74 -15.00 -15.39
C ILE A 165 -0.22 -15.14 -15.47
N GLU A 166 0.37 -14.51 -16.48
CA GLU A 166 1.82 -14.38 -16.59
C GLU A 166 2.26 -13.09 -15.89
N LEU A 167 3.32 -13.19 -15.08
CA LEU A 167 3.93 -12.02 -14.47
C LEU A 167 4.77 -11.27 -15.51
N ASP A 168 4.70 -9.92 -15.52
CA ASP A 168 5.49 -9.10 -16.43
C ASP A 168 6.87 -8.76 -15.86
N ALA A 169 6.95 -8.49 -14.54
CA ALA A 169 8.20 -8.14 -13.88
C ALA A 169 8.28 -8.68 -12.44
N LEU A 170 9.50 -8.80 -11.92
CA LEU A 170 9.78 -9.27 -10.57
C LEU A 170 10.94 -8.45 -9.98
N GLY A 171 10.73 -7.88 -8.80
CA GLY A 171 11.76 -7.26 -7.97
C GLY A 171 12.53 -8.29 -7.15
N CYS A 172 13.80 -8.02 -6.84
CA CYS A 172 14.61 -8.94 -6.04
C CYS A 172 14.15 -9.02 -4.59
N HIS A 173 13.89 -7.90 -3.95
CA HIS A 173 13.34 -7.78 -2.61
C HIS A 173 13.11 -6.30 -2.27
N ASN A 174 12.08 -6.03 -1.47
CA ASN A 174 11.80 -4.66 -1.04
C ASN A 174 12.79 -4.18 0.03
N GLU A 175 13.59 -3.15 -0.26
CA GLU A 175 14.41 -2.34 0.66
C GLU A 175 15.36 -3.12 1.61
N LYS A 176 15.89 -4.26 1.21
CA LYS A 176 16.82 -5.06 2.02
C LYS A 176 18.27 -5.00 1.55
N GLY A 177 18.62 -4.04 0.71
CA GLY A 177 19.95 -3.89 0.14
C GLY A 177 20.11 -4.62 -1.20
N ALA A 178 21.34 -4.86 -1.60
CA ALA A 178 21.65 -5.52 -2.87
C ALA A 178 22.42 -6.81 -2.61
N ASN A 179 21.97 -7.90 -3.23
CA ASN A 179 22.72 -9.16 -3.26
C ASN A 179 22.83 -9.65 -4.70
N TYR A 180 24.05 -9.60 -5.24
CA TYR A 180 24.29 -9.91 -6.65
C TYR A 180 24.18 -11.39 -6.97
N ASP A 181 24.64 -12.25 -6.07
CA ASP A 181 24.57 -13.71 -6.25
C ASP A 181 23.13 -14.19 -6.21
N PHE A 182 22.31 -13.62 -5.33
CA PHE A 182 20.87 -13.89 -5.31
C PHE A 182 20.19 -13.48 -6.62
N ALA A 183 20.45 -12.27 -7.12
CA ALA A 183 19.85 -11.80 -8.38
C ALA A 183 20.22 -12.72 -9.56
N LYS A 184 21.49 -13.16 -9.64
CA LYS A 184 21.94 -14.13 -10.65
C LYS A 184 21.30 -15.49 -10.49
N ALA A 185 21.21 -16.02 -9.25
CA ALA A 185 20.55 -17.28 -8.95
C ALA A 185 19.07 -17.25 -9.30
N LEU A 186 18.36 -16.18 -8.88
CA LEU A 186 16.95 -15.98 -9.22
C LEU A 186 16.73 -15.97 -10.74
N ARG A 187 17.56 -15.23 -11.50
CA ARG A 187 17.45 -15.20 -12.96
C ARG A 187 17.70 -16.55 -13.61
N ARG A 188 18.73 -17.30 -13.15
CA ARG A 188 19.02 -18.65 -13.66
C ARG A 188 17.84 -19.59 -13.41
N THR A 189 17.36 -19.67 -12.17
CA THR A 189 16.23 -20.54 -11.81
C THR A 189 14.95 -20.17 -12.56
N MET A 190 14.62 -18.89 -12.69
CA MET A 190 13.50 -18.45 -13.51
C MET A 190 13.63 -18.90 -14.97
N ASN A 191 14.84 -18.84 -15.56
CA ASN A 191 15.07 -19.29 -16.93
C ASN A 191 14.86 -20.81 -17.08
N GLU A 192 15.33 -21.59 -16.12
CA GLU A 192 15.21 -23.05 -16.07
C GLU A 192 13.76 -23.49 -15.90
N GLN A 193 13.00 -22.75 -15.08
CA GLN A 193 11.59 -23.03 -14.79
C GLN A 193 10.60 -22.41 -15.81
N GLY A 194 11.11 -21.86 -16.92
CA GLY A 194 10.27 -21.37 -18.02
C GLY A 194 9.73 -19.96 -17.86
N PHE A 195 10.33 -19.14 -16.96
CA PHE A 195 9.96 -17.73 -16.72
C PHE A 195 10.96 -16.74 -17.37
N ARG A 196 11.50 -17.09 -18.54
CA ARG A 196 12.48 -16.23 -19.24
C ARG A 196 11.96 -14.86 -19.61
N ASN A 197 10.66 -14.74 -19.85
CA ASN A 197 10.03 -13.49 -20.28
C ASN A 197 9.73 -12.55 -19.11
N VAL A 198 9.76 -13.02 -17.86
CA VAL A 198 9.57 -12.17 -16.69
C VAL A 198 10.80 -11.29 -16.53
N LYS A 199 10.57 -9.98 -16.50
CA LYS A 199 11.62 -8.95 -16.41
C LYS A 199 12.09 -8.87 -14.96
N LEU A 200 13.34 -9.21 -14.69
CA LEU A 200 13.92 -8.99 -13.36
C LEU A 200 14.37 -7.54 -13.24
N HIS A 201 14.10 -6.89 -12.12
CA HIS A 201 14.59 -5.56 -11.79
C HIS A 201 15.14 -5.50 -10.35
N GLY A 202 15.87 -4.48 -10.05
CA GLY A 202 16.44 -4.35 -8.71
C GLY A 202 17.30 -3.10 -8.52
N PHE A 203 17.57 -2.76 -7.30
CA PHE A 203 17.30 -3.55 -6.07
C PHE A 203 16.27 -2.88 -5.13
N ASP A 204 15.41 -2.00 -5.63
CA ASP A 204 14.26 -1.44 -4.92
C ASP A 204 14.61 -0.83 -3.54
N ASN A 205 15.76 -0.18 -3.46
CA ASN A 205 16.20 0.52 -2.25
C ASN A 205 15.87 2.00 -2.30
N TRP A 206 15.83 2.64 -1.15
CA TRP A 206 15.66 4.08 -0.98
C TRP A 206 16.96 4.76 -0.49
N GLY A 207 16.90 6.09 -0.34
CA GLY A 207 18.03 6.89 0.14
C GLY A 207 19.02 7.27 -0.95
N ASP A 208 20.11 7.91 -0.55
CA ASP A 208 21.13 8.48 -1.45
C ASP A 208 22.00 7.42 -2.13
N ARG A 209 22.14 6.25 -1.52
CA ARG A 209 22.95 5.13 -2.01
C ARG A 209 22.16 4.08 -2.82
N LYS A 210 20.88 4.30 -3.04
CA LYS A 210 19.97 3.34 -3.68
C LYS A 210 20.41 2.81 -5.04
N MET A 211 21.28 3.55 -5.75
CA MET A 211 21.80 3.19 -7.09
C MET A 211 23.31 2.94 -7.11
N ASP A 212 23.95 2.72 -5.97
CA ASP A 212 25.40 2.48 -5.90
C ASP A 212 25.84 1.21 -6.66
N PHE A 213 24.96 0.21 -6.72
CA PHE A 213 25.18 -1.06 -7.43
C PHE A 213 25.43 -0.87 -8.95
N LEU A 214 25.07 0.27 -9.55
CA LEU A 214 25.34 0.55 -10.95
C LEU A 214 26.82 0.47 -11.29
N LYS A 215 27.70 0.86 -10.36
CA LYS A 215 29.16 0.82 -10.54
C LYS A 215 29.64 -0.61 -10.72
N ASP A 216 29.14 -1.52 -9.89
CA ASP A 216 29.55 -2.92 -9.93
C ASP A 216 28.94 -3.61 -11.15
N MET A 217 27.69 -3.29 -11.47
CA MET A 217 26.99 -3.81 -12.65
C MET A 217 27.71 -3.48 -13.97
N GLN A 218 28.42 -2.33 -14.08
CA GLN A 218 29.21 -2.01 -15.26
C GLN A 218 30.32 -3.03 -15.52
N HIS A 219 30.86 -3.65 -14.47
CA HIS A 219 31.96 -4.60 -14.52
C HIS A 219 31.53 -6.06 -14.41
N ASP A 220 30.29 -6.32 -14.03
CA ASP A 220 29.71 -7.66 -13.89
C ASP A 220 28.68 -7.93 -15.01
N LYS A 221 29.15 -8.65 -16.04
CA LYS A 221 28.29 -8.96 -17.19
C LYS A 221 27.10 -9.85 -16.81
N GLU A 222 27.28 -10.84 -15.92
CA GLU A 222 26.20 -11.75 -15.52
C GLU A 222 25.13 -10.99 -14.75
N LEU A 223 25.52 -10.12 -13.82
CA LEU A 223 24.58 -9.25 -13.09
C LEU A 223 23.82 -8.33 -14.06
N ARG A 224 24.55 -7.75 -15.04
CA ARG A 224 23.94 -6.88 -16.04
C ARG A 224 22.92 -7.63 -16.90
N ASP A 225 23.24 -8.85 -17.30
CA ASP A 225 22.36 -9.69 -18.13
C ASP A 225 21.16 -10.24 -17.31
N ALA A 226 21.30 -10.40 -16.00
CA ALA A 226 20.21 -10.82 -15.12
C ALA A 226 19.07 -9.82 -15.08
N PHE A 227 19.36 -8.52 -15.11
CA PHE A 227 18.37 -7.48 -15.02
C PHE A 227 17.87 -6.97 -16.37
N TYR A 228 16.56 -6.76 -16.47
CA TYR A 228 15.96 -5.98 -17.55
C TYR A 228 16.09 -4.48 -17.24
N ALA A 229 15.70 -4.06 -16.06
CA ALA A 229 15.70 -2.67 -15.61
C ALA A 229 16.50 -2.49 -14.31
N VAL A 230 17.01 -1.29 -14.09
CA VAL A 230 17.53 -0.85 -12.80
C VAL A 230 16.44 -0.07 -12.07
N SER A 231 16.19 -0.41 -10.82
CA SER A 231 15.08 0.16 -10.05
C SER A 231 15.51 0.64 -8.68
N ALA A 232 14.79 1.64 -8.19
CA ALA A 232 14.89 2.14 -6.82
C ALA A 232 13.65 2.95 -6.47
N HIS A 233 13.51 3.30 -5.18
CA HIS A 233 12.38 4.03 -4.63
C HIS A 233 12.61 5.54 -4.54
N THR A 234 11.53 6.29 -4.27
CA THR A 234 11.50 7.68 -3.82
C THR A 234 12.33 8.65 -4.67
N PHE A 235 12.15 8.60 -6.00
CA PHE A 235 12.79 9.60 -6.87
C PHE A 235 12.22 11.00 -6.66
N SER A 236 10.97 11.13 -6.15
CA SER A 236 10.41 12.42 -5.76
C SER A 236 11.20 13.10 -4.64
N GLU A 237 11.87 12.34 -3.79
CA GLU A 237 12.70 12.85 -2.70
C GLU A 237 14.15 13.03 -3.16
N ILE A 238 14.73 11.99 -3.76
CA ILE A 238 16.13 11.98 -4.21
C ILE A 238 16.18 11.49 -5.65
N GLN A 239 16.23 12.43 -6.60
CA GLN A 239 16.38 12.12 -8.02
C GLN A 239 17.76 11.52 -8.33
N LEU A 240 17.88 10.79 -9.42
CA LEU A 240 19.16 10.29 -9.88
C LEU A 240 20.08 11.44 -10.29
N THR A 241 21.35 11.29 -9.94
CA THR A 241 22.38 12.18 -10.46
C THR A 241 22.56 11.96 -11.98
N PRO A 242 23.00 12.99 -12.73
CA PRO A 242 23.32 12.82 -14.16
C PRO A 242 24.32 11.69 -14.44
N LYS A 243 25.21 11.39 -13.48
CA LYS A 243 26.16 10.27 -13.59
C LYS A 243 25.46 8.92 -13.48
N GLN A 244 24.61 8.73 -12.48
CA GLN A 244 23.85 7.48 -12.30
C GLN A 244 22.94 7.21 -13.50
N ARG A 245 22.22 8.25 -13.97
CA ARG A 245 21.39 8.15 -15.18
C ARG A 245 22.21 7.69 -16.38
N ARG A 246 23.34 8.33 -16.67
CA ARG A 246 24.22 7.91 -17.79
C ARG A 246 24.73 6.48 -17.63
N MET A 247 25.12 6.07 -16.41
CA MET A 247 25.58 4.69 -16.19
C MET A 247 24.52 3.65 -16.57
N ALA A 248 23.25 3.88 -16.23
CA ALA A 248 22.15 3.00 -16.64
C ALA A 248 21.94 3.03 -18.17
N GLU A 249 21.93 4.23 -18.75
CA GLU A 249 21.78 4.44 -20.21
C GLU A 249 22.90 3.79 -21.03
N ASP A 250 24.15 3.92 -20.61
CA ASP A 250 25.32 3.30 -21.25
C ASP A 250 25.27 1.76 -21.22
N MET A 251 24.64 1.19 -20.20
CA MET A 251 24.37 -0.25 -20.10
C MET A 251 23.08 -0.68 -20.85
N GLY A 252 22.36 0.25 -21.46
CA GLY A 252 21.08 -0.01 -22.14
C GLY A 252 19.95 -0.44 -21.21
N LYS A 253 20.01 -0.04 -19.93
CA LYS A 253 19.00 -0.42 -18.93
C LYS A 253 17.94 0.66 -18.77
N PRO A 254 16.63 0.31 -18.89
CA PRO A 254 15.55 1.18 -18.41
C PRO A 254 15.74 1.51 -16.92
N ILE A 255 15.27 2.68 -16.53
CA ILE A 255 15.28 3.13 -15.15
C ILE A 255 13.83 3.12 -14.67
N TRP A 256 13.55 2.44 -13.56
CA TRP A 256 12.24 2.39 -12.95
C TRP A 256 12.26 3.00 -11.54
N ASN A 257 11.28 3.83 -11.26
CA ASN A 257 10.92 4.19 -9.90
C ASN A 257 9.87 3.17 -9.44
N SER A 258 10.33 2.12 -8.79
CA SER A 258 9.50 0.97 -8.42
C SER A 258 8.58 1.25 -7.25
N GLU A 259 8.86 2.30 -6.46
CA GLU A 259 7.96 2.82 -5.44
C GLU A 259 8.26 4.28 -5.13
N ASP A 260 7.23 5.12 -5.14
CA ASP A 260 7.33 6.51 -4.69
C ASP A 260 6.27 6.80 -3.63
N HIS A 261 6.47 7.88 -2.88
CA HIS A 261 5.63 8.27 -1.77
C HIS A 261 5.14 9.72 -1.96
N ASN A 262 3.84 9.87 -2.20
CA ASN A 262 3.23 11.19 -2.36
C ASN A 262 2.23 11.47 -1.22
N TYR A 263 2.69 11.41 0.03
CA TYR A 263 1.88 11.61 1.24
C TYR A 263 1.39 13.05 1.35
N ARG A 264 0.29 13.36 0.66
CA ARG A 264 -0.33 14.69 0.68
C ARG A 264 -1.84 14.58 0.62
N PRO A 265 -2.58 15.50 1.27
CA PRO A 265 -4.03 15.48 1.25
C PRO A 265 -4.59 16.21 0.03
N GLY A 266 -5.82 15.86 -0.34
CA GLY A 266 -6.66 16.60 -1.27
C GLY A 266 -6.03 16.87 -2.62
N TYR A 267 -6.29 18.06 -3.16
CA TYR A 267 -5.76 18.47 -4.46
C TYR A 267 -4.24 18.52 -4.53
N ASP A 268 -3.56 18.74 -3.41
CA ASP A 268 -2.09 18.72 -3.38
C ASP A 268 -1.53 17.33 -3.74
N ALA A 269 -2.22 16.24 -3.39
CA ALA A 269 -1.87 14.89 -3.84
C ALA A 269 -1.97 14.77 -5.37
N LEU A 270 -3.09 15.23 -5.96
CA LEU A 270 -3.32 15.17 -7.40
C LEU A 270 -2.18 15.81 -8.19
N ILE A 271 -1.90 17.09 -7.91
CA ILE A 271 -0.90 17.83 -8.68
C ILE A 271 0.52 17.35 -8.40
N THR A 272 0.81 16.86 -7.18
CA THR A 272 2.11 16.29 -6.81
C THR A 272 2.38 14.97 -7.55
N ILE A 273 1.37 14.13 -7.70
CA ILE A 273 1.47 12.87 -8.47
C ILE A 273 1.84 13.16 -9.93
N VAL A 274 1.18 14.12 -10.57
CA VAL A 274 1.50 14.49 -11.95
C VAL A 274 2.91 15.08 -12.06
N LYS A 275 3.29 15.94 -11.12
CA LYS A 275 4.66 16.47 -11.03
C LYS A 275 5.67 15.33 -10.85
N CYS A 276 5.39 14.38 -9.98
CA CYS A 276 6.24 13.19 -9.77
C CYS A 276 6.45 12.44 -11.09
N PHE A 277 5.40 12.11 -11.82
CA PHE A 277 5.51 11.41 -13.11
C PHE A 277 6.35 12.20 -14.11
N ASN A 278 6.12 13.49 -14.27
CA ASN A 278 6.87 14.35 -15.18
C ASN A 278 8.34 14.43 -14.79
N GLU A 279 8.66 14.74 -13.52
CA GLU A 279 10.04 14.92 -13.06
C GLU A 279 10.84 13.62 -13.05
N ASN A 280 10.21 12.49 -12.78
CA ASN A 280 10.85 11.18 -12.89
C ASN A 280 11.46 10.96 -14.27
N TYR A 281 10.74 11.28 -15.35
CA TYR A 281 11.30 11.19 -16.69
C TYR A 281 12.30 12.32 -16.99
N ILE A 282 11.93 13.56 -16.73
CA ILE A 282 12.74 14.75 -17.09
C ILE A 282 14.12 14.69 -16.42
N VAL A 283 14.19 14.34 -15.15
CA VAL A 283 15.42 14.35 -14.36
C VAL A 283 16.12 13.00 -14.39
N SER A 284 15.43 11.96 -13.94
CA SER A 284 16.04 10.63 -13.78
C SER A 284 15.96 9.77 -15.03
N GLY A 285 15.14 10.12 -16.02
CA GLY A 285 14.93 9.31 -17.22
C GLY A 285 14.16 8.03 -16.93
N ALA A 286 13.37 8.01 -15.87
CA ALA A 286 12.56 6.86 -15.50
C ALA A 286 11.41 6.64 -16.48
N THR A 287 11.22 5.39 -16.90
CA THR A 287 10.21 4.99 -17.88
C THR A 287 8.99 4.34 -17.25
N ARG A 288 9.08 3.91 -15.99
CA ARG A 288 7.99 3.40 -15.15
C ARG A 288 8.04 4.10 -13.80
N VAL A 289 6.86 4.46 -13.27
CA VAL A 289 6.72 5.05 -11.94
C VAL A 289 5.52 4.42 -11.24
N ILE A 290 5.74 3.88 -10.06
CA ILE A 290 4.75 3.25 -9.21
C ILE A 290 4.70 4.01 -7.88
N ASN A 291 3.52 4.27 -7.35
CA ASN A 291 3.36 4.91 -6.03
C ASN A 291 2.77 3.92 -5.01
N TRP A 292 3.25 3.95 -3.80
CA TRP A 292 2.69 3.23 -2.66
C TRP A 292 1.67 4.12 -1.96
N TYR A 293 0.48 3.68 -1.74
CA TYR A 293 -0.29 2.57 -2.28
C TYR A 293 -1.59 3.07 -2.91
N GLY A 294 -2.26 2.23 -3.73
CA GLY A 294 -3.39 2.70 -4.56
C GLY A 294 -4.75 2.66 -3.91
N ILE A 295 -5.05 1.60 -3.16
CA ILE A 295 -6.32 1.40 -2.45
C ILE A 295 -6.04 1.30 -0.95
N ALA A 296 -6.69 2.14 -0.16
CA ALA A 296 -6.64 2.06 1.29
C ALA A 296 -7.84 1.26 1.80
N GLY A 297 -7.79 -0.04 1.62
CA GLY A 297 -8.75 -1.03 2.09
C GLY A 297 -8.28 -1.77 3.34
N VAL A 298 -7.80 -1.03 4.32
CA VAL A 298 -7.29 -1.51 5.61
C VAL A 298 -7.72 -0.52 6.70
N TYR A 299 -7.77 -0.94 7.95
CA TYR A 299 -8.03 -0.04 9.08
C TYR A 299 -7.03 1.12 9.13
N PRO A 300 -7.39 2.28 9.71
CA PRO A 300 -6.45 3.38 9.90
C PRO A 300 -5.27 2.92 10.76
N LEU A 301 -4.09 2.81 10.15
CA LEU A 301 -2.87 2.36 10.81
C LEU A 301 -1.89 3.51 10.94
N GLU A 302 -1.48 3.81 12.16
CA GLU A 302 -0.40 4.76 12.41
C GLU A 302 0.97 4.06 12.29
N PRO A 303 2.02 4.75 11.87
CA PRO A 303 2.09 6.19 11.60
C PRO A 303 1.85 6.59 10.14
N TYR A 304 1.38 5.70 9.28
CA TYR A 304 1.30 5.96 7.85
C TYR A 304 -0.06 6.55 7.45
N SER A 305 0.01 7.69 6.77
CA SER A 305 -1.14 8.31 6.13
C SER A 305 -1.51 7.55 4.84
N CYS A 306 -2.79 7.45 4.56
CA CYS A 306 -3.32 6.93 3.30
C CYS A 306 -3.58 8.03 2.26
N ASP A 307 -3.04 9.21 2.44
CA ASP A 307 -3.29 10.36 1.57
C ASP A 307 -2.97 10.12 0.08
N PRO A 308 -1.94 9.34 -0.31
CA PRO A 308 -1.69 9.04 -1.71
C PRO A 308 -2.67 8.03 -2.33
N ALA A 309 -3.49 7.35 -1.53
CA ALA A 309 -4.44 6.38 -2.06
C ALA A 309 -5.48 7.04 -2.97
N MET A 310 -5.80 6.37 -4.06
CA MET A 310 -6.86 6.78 -4.98
C MET A 310 -8.25 6.59 -4.40
N VAL A 311 -8.43 5.54 -3.59
CA VAL A 311 -9.71 5.19 -2.97
C VAL A 311 -9.49 4.78 -1.51
N LEU A 312 -10.28 5.35 -0.62
CA LEU A 312 -10.41 4.86 0.75
C LEU A 312 -11.56 3.86 0.80
N ALA A 313 -11.26 2.61 1.11
CA ALA A 313 -12.21 1.50 1.17
C ALA A 313 -12.14 0.83 2.55
N ARG A 314 -12.54 1.56 3.60
CA ARG A 314 -12.35 1.22 5.01
C ARG A 314 -13.61 0.80 5.75
N GLU A 315 -14.77 0.89 5.09
CA GLU A 315 -16.07 0.69 5.72
C GLU A 315 -16.91 -0.36 4.97
N PRO A 316 -16.42 -1.60 4.85
CA PRO A 316 -17.15 -2.65 4.11
C PRO A 316 -18.53 -2.92 4.70
N TRP A 317 -18.72 -2.77 6.02
CA TRP A 317 -20.01 -2.97 6.71
C TRP A 317 -21.09 -1.98 6.27
N SER A 318 -20.76 -0.82 5.76
CA SER A 318 -21.70 0.15 5.18
C SER A 318 -21.69 0.12 3.66
N GLY A 319 -20.66 -0.46 3.05
CA GLY A 319 -20.37 -0.36 1.63
C GLY A 319 -19.82 1.01 1.22
N HIS A 320 -19.59 1.92 2.19
CA HIS A 320 -19.04 3.25 1.88
C HIS A 320 -17.59 3.18 1.43
N TYR A 321 -17.28 3.93 0.39
CA TYR A 321 -15.92 4.20 -0.05
C TYR A 321 -15.80 5.66 -0.51
N HIS A 322 -14.59 6.19 -0.50
CA HIS A 322 -14.34 7.58 -0.90
C HIS A 322 -13.27 7.63 -2.00
N VAL A 323 -13.66 8.20 -3.16
CA VAL A 323 -12.73 8.47 -4.27
C VAL A 323 -11.99 9.75 -3.97
N ARG A 324 -10.66 9.68 -3.91
CA ARG A 324 -9.82 10.81 -3.55
C ARG A 324 -9.36 11.60 -4.78
N GLU A 325 -8.97 12.83 -4.56
CA GLU A 325 -8.43 13.71 -5.62
C GLU A 325 -7.18 13.12 -6.27
N ALA A 326 -6.37 12.37 -5.50
CA ALA A 326 -5.20 11.64 -5.99
C ALA A 326 -5.50 10.80 -7.26
N LEU A 327 -6.67 10.15 -7.33
CA LEU A 327 -7.10 9.35 -8.47
C LEU A 327 -7.03 10.13 -9.79
N TRP A 328 -7.44 11.39 -9.76
CA TRP A 328 -7.46 12.22 -10.96
C TRP A 328 -6.06 12.64 -11.40
N GLY A 329 -5.07 12.61 -10.51
CA GLY A 329 -3.66 12.75 -10.87
C GLY A 329 -3.19 11.59 -11.77
N TYR A 330 -3.56 10.36 -11.43
CA TYR A 330 -3.30 9.19 -12.29
C TYR A 330 -4.09 9.26 -13.60
N ALA A 331 -5.35 9.70 -13.56
CA ALA A 331 -6.19 9.84 -14.75
C ALA A 331 -5.57 10.75 -15.83
N HIS A 332 -4.87 11.82 -15.41
CA HIS A 332 -4.15 12.72 -16.30
C HIS A 332 -3.01 12.04 -17.08
N TYR A 333 -2.57 10.87 -16.66
CA TYR A 333 -1.63 10.02 -17.37
C TYR A 333 -2.29 8.77 -17.94
N GLY A 334 -2.93 7.98 -17.09
CA GLY A 334 -3.44 6.66 -17.44
C GLY A 334 -4.49 6.67 -18.54
N GLN A 335 -5.29 7.74 -18.64
CA GLN A 335 -6.28 7.85 -19.71
C GLN A 335 -5.74 8.48 -21.01
N PHE A 336 -4.49 8.99 -20.97
CA PHE A 336 -3.90 9.73 -22.08
C PHE A 336 -2.67 9.07 -22.69
N THR A 337 -2.17 8.02 -22.07
CA THR A 337 -0.96 7.30 -22.49
C THR A 337 -1.20 5.80 -22.50
N GLU A 338 -0.40 5.08 -23.26
CA GLU A 338 -0.41 3.63 -23.30
C GLU A 338 1.03 3.11 -23.19
N VAL A 339 1.22 1.97 -22.56
CA VAL A 339 2.51 1.30 -22.53
C VAL A 339 3.00 1.06 -23.96
N GLY A 340 4.27 1.34 -24.22
CA GLY A 340 4.86 1.28 -25.55
C GLY A 340 4.85 2.60 -26.31
N TRP A 341 4.16 3.63 -25.83
CA TRP A 341 4.34 4.98 -26.35
C TRP A 341 5.78 5.47 -26.08
N GLN A 342 6.19 6.47 -26.81
CA GLN A 342 7.52 7.04 -26.66
C GLN A 342 7.44 8.45 -26.12
N TYR A 343 8.27 8.78 -25.16
CA TYR A 343 8.48 10.16 -24.76
C TYR A 343 9.05 10.96 -25.92
N MET A 344 8.66 12.20 -26.04
CA MET A 344 9.25 13.17 -26.98
C MET A 344 10.14 14.12 -26.17
N ASP A 345 11.44 13.89 -26.16
CA ASP A 345 12.39 14.62 -25.29
C ASP A 345 12.32 16.14 -25.48
N SER A 346 12.07 16.62 -26.69
CA SER A 346 11.87 18.05 -26.94
C SER A 346 10.65 18.65 -26.24
N GLY A 347 9.68 17.79 -25.92
CA GLY A 347 8.42 18.10 -25.22
C GLY A 347 8.41 17.72 -23.73
N CYS A 348 9.54 17.25 -23.19
CA CYS A 348 9.66 16.87 -21.79
C CYS A 348 10.60 17.83 -21.07
N LYS A 349 10.06 18.82 -20.35
CA LYS A 349 10.88 19.88 -19.74
C LYS A 349 10.17 20.67 -18.65
N ARG A 350 10.94 21.45 -17.94
CA ARG A 350 10.43 22.47 -17.02
C ARG A 350 9.87 23.65 -17.78
N LEU A 351 8.78 24.22 -17.27
CA LEU A 351 8.15 25.41 -17.78
C LEU A 351 8.84 26.69 -17.29
N ALA A 352 8.83 27.74 -18.09
CA ALA A 352 9.59 28.97 -17.83
C ALA A 352 9.18 29.69 -16.53
N LYS A 353 7.89 29.62 -16.16
CA LYS A 353 7.33 30.30 -14.98
C LYS A 353 6.95 29.31 -13.85
N GLY A 354 7.55 28.14 -13.84
CA GLY A 354 7.27 27.07 -12.88
C GLY A 354 6.36 25.99 -13.43
N GLY A 355 6.56 24.77 -12.95
CA GLY A 355 5.89 23.55 -13.40
C GLY A 355 6.65 22.78 -14.46
N THR A 356 6.03 21.73 -14.97
CA THR A 356 6.64 20.78 -15.91
C THR A 356 5.67 20.36 -17.00
N VAL A 357 6.22 19.77 -18.06
CA VAL A 357 5.45 19.10 -19.11
C VAL A 357 6.16 17.83 -19.54
N ALA A 358 5.41 16.74 -19.68
CA ALA A 358 5.83 15.53 -20.38
C ALA A 358 4.95 15.32 -21.60
N SER A 359 5.58 14.94 -22.72
CA SER A 359 4.91 14.70 -23.99
C SER A 359 5.26 13.31 -24.49
N LEU A 360 4.23 12.56 -24.89
CA LEU A 360 4.36 11.19 -25.37
C LEU A 360 3.63 11.03 -26.70
N CYS A 361 4.11 10.13 -27.56
CA CYS A 361 3.43 9.79 -28.80
C CYS A 361 3.36 8.29 -29.03
N ASN A 362 2.29 7.87 -29.69
CA ASN A 362 2.18 6.54 -30.25
C ASN A 362 3.05 6.45 -31.50
N PRO A 363 4.10 5.61 -31.52
CA PRO A 363 5.04 5.54 -32.66
C PRO A 363 4.41 4.98 -33.94
N LYS A 364 3.22 4.32 -33.83
CA LYS A 364 2.53 3.70 -34.99
C LYS A 364 1.52 4.64 -35.62
N THR A 365 0.74 5.36 -34.81
CA THR A 365 -0.36 6.21 -35.29
C THR A 365 0.02 7.68 -35.37
N GLY A 366 1.04 8.09 -34.63
CA GLY A 366 1.39 9.51 -34.47
C GLY A 366 0.47 10.26 -33.52
N ASP A 367 -0.48 9.60 -32.87
CA ASP A 367 -1.24 10.21 -31.79
C ASP A 367 -0.31 10.61 -30.65
N TYR A 368 -0.66 11.68 -29.95
CA TYR A 368 0.20 12.21 -28.90
C TYR A 368 -0.61 12.82 -27.77
N SER A 369 0.04 12.89 -26.61
CA SER A 369 -0.46 13.56 -25.41
C SER A 369 0.61 14.46 -24.81
N MET A 370 0.18 15.57 -24.22
CA MET A 370 0.97 16.48 -23.43
C MET A 370 0.35 16.62 -22.05
N ILE A 371 1.09 16.36 -21.02
CA ILE A 371 0.65 16.45 -19.62
C ILE A 371 1.43 17.57 -18.93
N PHE A 372 0.74 18.67 -18.64
CA PHE A 372 1.29 19.84 -17.96
C PHE A 372 0.89 19.84 -16.49
N GLU A 373 1.78 20.22 -15.60
CA GLU A 373 1.45 20.68 -14.25
C GLU A 373 2.15 22.02 -13.98
N THR A 374 1.53 22.83 -13.15
CA THR A 374 1.97 24.18 -12.81
C THR A 374 2.00 24.42 -11.29
N LYS A 375 2.34 23.40 -10.50
CA LYS A 375 2.35 23.45 -9.03
C LYS A 375 3.17 24.63 -8.52
N ASP A 376 4.33 24.83 -9.09
CA ASP A 376 5.29 25.85 -8.64
C ASP A 376 5.11 27.20 -9.34
N ALA A 377 4.19 27.33 -10.27
CA ALA A 377 3.92 28.60 -10.96
C ALA A 377 3.23 29.59 -10.02
N LYS A 378 3.63 30.86 -10.13
CA LYS A 378 3.03 31.97 -9.35
C LYS A 378 2.11 32.85 -10.19
N GLU A 379 2.16 32.71 -11.50
CA GLU A 379 1.37 33.48 -12.45
C GLU A 379 1.03 32.64 -13.69
N GLN A 380 0.05 33.07 -14.46
CA GLN A 380 -0.28 32.44 -15.74
C GLN A 380 0.90 32.47 -16.71
N GLN A 381 0.99 31.44 -17.53
CA GLN A 381 1.97 31.36 -18.59
C GLN A 381 1.38 30.79 -19.88
N THR A 382 1.74 31.42 -21.01
CA THR A 382 1.33 30.92 -22.32
C THR A 382 2.43 30.10 -22.95
N VAL A 383 2.08 28.90 -23.39
CA VAL A 383 2.98 27.98 -24.09
C VAL A 383 2.52 27.87 -25.56
N LYS A 384 3.45 28.09 -26.49
CA LYS A 384 3.22 27.86 -27.93
C LYS A 384 3.72 26.46 -28.27
N VAL A 385 2.88 25.65 -28.87
CA VAL A 385 3.21 24.28 -29.27
C VAL A 385 3.25 24.20 -30.80
N LYS A 386 4.41 23.82 -31.34
CA LYS A 386 4.60 23.57 -32.77
C LYS A 386 4.60 22.06 -33.01
N ILE A 387 3.70 21.61 -33.88
CA ILE A 387 3.57 20.21 -34.26
C ILE A 387 4.37 19.94 -35.51
N GLY A 388 5.38 19.10 -35.42
CA GLY A 388 6.27 18.69 -36.48
C GLY A 388 5.73 17.50 -37.30
N LYS A 389 6.64 16.91 -38.08
CA LYS A 389 6.33 15.76 -38.94
C LYS A 389 6.05 14.50 -38.10
N GLY A 390 5.22 13.60 -38.62
CA GLY A 390 4.93 12.29 -38.07
C GLY A 390 3.96 12.27 -36.90
N LEU A 391 3.43 13.44 -36.49
CA LEU A 391 2.40 13.55 -35.47
C LEU A 391 1.02 13.86 -36.07
N SER A 392 0.00 13.34 -35.42
CA SER A 392 -1.40 13.56 -35.80
C SER A 392 -1.72 15.05 -35.80
N LYS A 393 -2.51 15.49 -36.80
CA LYS A 393 -3.08 16.84 -36.89
C LYS A 393 -4.56 16.84 -36.53
N GLY A 394 -5.02 15.78 -35.92
CA GLY A 394 -6.39 15.65 -35.42
C GLY A 394 -6.74 16.70 -34.37
N LYS A 395 -8.00 16.83 -34.08
CA LYS A 395 -8.53 17.65 -33.00
C LYS A 395 -7.98 17.21 -31.67
N LEU A 396 -7.70 18.17 -30.79
CA LEU A 396 -7.12 17.92 -29.47
C LEU A 396 -8.19 18.03 -28.38
N CYS A 397 -8.42 16.99 -27.63
CA CYS A 397 -9.20 17.09 -26.42
C CYS A 397 -8.33 17.70 -25.30
N VAL A 398 -8.96 18.49 -24.43
CA VAL A 398 -8.31 19.17 -23.31
C VAL A 398 -9.04 18.82 -22.02
N TRP A 399 -8.29 18.38 -21.04
CA TRP A 399 -8.79 18.09 -19.69
C TRP A 399 -7.99 18.88 -18.66
N ARG A 400 -8.66 19.37 -17.62
CA ARG A 400 -8.05 20.22 -16.60
C ARG A 400 -8.42 19.75 -15.19
N SER A 401 -7.48 19.94 -14.26
CA SER A 401 -7.72 19.92 -12.84
C SER A 401 -7.19 21.17 -12.17
N THR A 402 -7.93 21.69 -11.21
CA THR A 402 -7.55 22.78 -10.29
C THR A 402 -8.02 22.43 -8.88
N ALA A 403 -7.69 23.22 -7.89
CA ALA A 403 -8.18 23.01 -6.52
C ALA A 403 -9.72 23.04 -6.40
N LYS A 404 -10.42 23.60 -7.39
CA LYS A 404 -11.89 23.75 -7.39
C LYS A 404 -12.61 22.68 -8.22
N GLU A 405 -11.96 22.11 -9.19
CA GLU A 405 -12.52 21.13 -10.10
C GLU A 405 -11.47 20.13 -10.53
N GLN A 406 -11.77 18.85 -10.57
CA GLN A 406 -10.83 17.80 -10.95
C GLN A 406 -11.32 17.09 -12.21
N PHE A 407 -10.38 16.87 -13.14
CA PHE A 407 -10.55 16.10 -14.36
C PHE A 407 -11.78 16.51 -15.19
N VAL A 408 -11.88 17.82 -15.46
CA VAL A 408 -12.99 18.41 -16.23
C VAL A 408 -12.57 18.59 -17.67
N ARG A 409 -13.45 18.19 -18.59
CA ARG A 409 -13.23 18.39 -20.01
C ARG A 409 -13.51 19.85 -20.41
N LEU A 410 -12.53 20.45 -21.09
CA LEU A 410 -12.63 21.78 -21.68
C LEU A 410 -12.99 21.69 -23.18
N ASN A 411 -13.15 22.85 -23.81
CA ASN A 411 -13.33 22.94 -25.27
C ASN A 411 -12.09 22.39 -25.99
N ASP A 412 -12.34 21.67 -27.06
CA ASP A 412 -11.31 21.10 -27.89
C ASP A 412 -10.50 22.19 -28.62
N ILE A 413 -9.23 21.93 -28.83
CA ILE A 413 -8.34 22.77 -29.63
C ILE A 413 -8.30 22.22 -31.06
N LYS A 414 -8.29 23.10 -32.05
CA LYS A 414 -8.06 22.72 -33.44
C LYS A 414 -6.70 22.07 -33.60
N GLY A 415 -6.63 20.99 -34.35
CA GLY A 415 -5.38 20.28 -34.61
C GLY A 415 -4.33 21.11 -35.30
N GLY A 416 -3.08 20.67 -35.19
CA GLY A 416 -1.90 21.38 -35.67
C GLY A 416 -1.23 22.18 -34.54
N SER A 417 -0.43 23.20 -34.90
CA SER A 417 0.24 24.06 -33.92
C SER A 417 -0.78 24.94 -33.18
N PHE A 418 -0.60 25.12 -31.88
CA PHE A 418 -1.54 25.84 -31.01
C PHE A 418 -0.83 26.64 -29.91
N SER A 419 -1.60 27.43 -29.19
CA SER A 419 -1.15 28.06 -27.95
C SER A 419 -2.12 27.73 -26.84
N ILE A 420 -1.61 27.53 -25.62
CA ILE A 420 -2.41 27.32 -24.43
C ILE A 420 -1.90 28.23 -23.31
N THR A 421 -2.84 28.83 -22.57
CA THR A 421 -2.55 29.55 -21.33
C THR A 421 -2.81 28.63 -20.15
N LEU A 422 -1.81 28.46 -19.31
CA LEU A 422 -1.83 27.59 -18.15
C LEU A 422 -1.98 28.46 -16.89
N ASP A 423 -2.98 28.15 -16.08
CA ASP A 423 -3.19 28.76 -14.78
C ASP A 423 -2.18 28.23 -13.75
N PRO A 424 -1.78 29.02 -12.73
CA PRO A 424 -0.98 28.52 -11.62
C PRO A 424 -1.70 27.44 -10.82
N GLY A 425 -0.97 26.44 -10.33
CA GLY A 425 -1.54 25.37 -9.52
C GLY A 425 -2.57 24.50 -10.25
N ALA A 426 -2.39 24.28 -11.54
CA ALA A 426 -3.30 23.48 -12.38
C ALA A 426 -2.60 22.32 -13.08
N VAL A 427 -3.39 21.35 -13.50
CA VAL A 427 -2.95 20.22 -14.37
C VAL A 427 -3.76 20.27 -15.65
N TYR A 428 -3.11 20.07 -16.79
CA TYR A 428 -3.77 19.97 -18.09
C TYR A 428 -3.24 18.74 -18.84
N SER A 429 -4.17 17.95 -19.38
CA SER A 429 -3.84 16.90 -20.36
C SER A 429 -4.47 17.24 -21.70
N ILE A 430 -3.64 17.26 -22.72
CA ILE A 430 -4.02 17.60 -24.10
C ILE A 430 -3.65 16.43 -24.99
N SER A 431 -4.60 15.91 -25.77
CA SER A 431 -4.36 14.71 -26.58
C SER A 431 -5.15 14.68 -27.86
N THR A 432 -4.59 14.01 -28.87
CA THR A 432 -5.32 13.61 -30.08
C THR A 432 -6.18 12.36 -29.88
N THR A 433 -5.98 11.62 -28.76
CA THR A 433 -6.82 10.46 -28.41
C THR A 433 -8.12 10.91 -27.76
N THR A 434 -9.14 10.06 -27.82
CA THR A 434 -10.47 10.31 -27.25
C THR A 434 -10.93 9.16 -26.36
N GLY A 435 -12.10 9.30 -25.76
CA GLY A 435 -12.72 8.29 -24.91
C GLY A 435 -12.43 8.43 -23.42
N GLN A 436 -11.70 9.48 -23.01
CA GLN A 436 -11.48 9.79 -21.59
C GLN A 436 -12.79 10.13 -20.88
N GLN A 437 -12.93 9.70 -19.64
CA GLN A 437 -14.12 9.88 -18.82
C GLN A 437 -13.75 10.32 -17.40
N HIS A 438 -14.57 11.21 -16.85
CA HIS A 438 -14.65 11.38 -15.41
C HIS A 438 -15.62 10.34 -14.88
N GLY A 439 -15.11 9.13 -14.59
CA GLY A 439 -15.93 8.05 -14.06
C GLY A 439 -16.52 8.41 -12.70
N ALA A 440 -17.74 8.02 -12.46
CA ALA A 440 -18.43 8.24 -11.19
C ALA A 440 -19.53 7.20 -10.99
N TYR A 441 -19.84 6.93 -9.73
CA TYR A 441 -20.98 6.14 -9.30
C TYR A 441 -21.87 7.01 -8.41
N ALA A 442 -23.16 7.04 -8.70
CA ALA A 442 -24.10 7.95 -8.05
C ALA A 442 -24.53 7.50 -6.65
N ASP A 443 -24.52 6.19 -6.42
CA ASP A 443 -25.17 5.58 -5.25
C ASP A 443 -24.17 5.00 -4.24
N ILE A 444 -23.10 5.75 -3.96
CA ILE A 444 -22.16 5.36 -2.91
C ILE A 444 -22.87 5.43 -1.55
N PRO A 445 -22.93 4.34 -0.79
CA PRO A 445 -23.61 4.34 0.51
C PRO A 445 -23.02 5.37 1.47
N ALA A 446 -23.82 5.87 2.40
CA ALA A 446 -23.34 6.78 3.44
C ALA A 446 -22.38 6.06 4.40
N SER A 447 -21.35 6.78 4.86
CA SER A 447 -20.44 6.33 5.92
C SER A 447 -21.22 5.99 7.20
N LYS A 448 -20.84 4.90 7.85
CA LYS A 448 -21.41 4.44 9.13
C LYS A 448 -20.32 3.87 10.02
N PRO A 449 -20.39 4.10 11.34
CA PRO A 449 -19.48 3.45 12.27
C PRO A 449 -19.62 1.92 12.20
N PHE A 450 -18.57 1.21 12.59
CA PHE A 450 -18.62 -0.25 12.70
C PHE A 450 -19.73 -0.66 13.68
N PRO A 451 -20.67 -1.53 13.28
CA PRO A 451 -21.81 -1.87 14.09
C PRO A 451 -21.44 -2.77 15.29
N ILE A 452 -21.87 -2.38 16.48
CA ILE A 452 -21.84 -3.22 17.69
C ILE A 452 -23.23 -3.26 18.32
N PRO A 453 -23.68 -4.40 18.87
CA PRO A 453 -22.93 -5.64 19.05
C PRO A 453 -22.56 -6.32 17.73
N TYR A 454 -21.36 -6.91 17.71
CA TYR A 454 -20.86 -7.77 16.64
C TYR A 454 -20.62 -9.17 17.18
N SER A 455 -20.90 -10.20 16.40
CA SER A 455 -20.54 -11.57 16.72
C SER A 455 -20.22 -12.37 15.46
N ASP A 456 -19.27 -13.27 15.55
CA ASP A 456 -18.93 -14.24 14.52
C ASP A 456 -18.62 -15.59 15.18
N ASP A 457 -19.37 -16.62 14.81
CA ASP A 457 -19.16 -18.01 15.21
C ASP A 457 -18.46 -18.83 14.11
N PHE A 458 -18.05 -18.15 13.04
CA PHE A 458 -17.30 -18.67 11.89
C PHE A 458 -17.98 -19.85 11.13
N GLU A 459 -19.21 -20.20 11.45
CA GLU A 459 -19.93 -21.33 10.84
C GLU A 459 -20.42 -21.05 9.40
N GLN A 460 -20.42 -19.78 8.97
CA GLN A 460 -20.75 -19.39 7.60
C GLN A 460 -19.69 -19.82 6.57
N TYR A 461 -18.46 -20.07 6.97
CA TYR A 461 -17.36 -20.45 6.10
C TYR A 461 -17.36 -21.94 5.76
N LYS A 462 -18.39 -22.42 5.07
CA LYS A 462 -18.52 -23.85 4.70
C LYS A 462 -17.36 -24.33 3.84
N GLN A 463 -16.84 -23.49 2.97
CA GLN A 463 -15.67 -23.70 2.12
C GLN A 463 -14.68 -22.56 2.32
N PRO A 464 -13.77 -22.65 3.31
CA PRO A 464 -12.84 -21.57 3.63
C PRO A 464 -11.99 -21.09 2.44
N ALA A 465 -11.64 -22.00 1.53
CA ALA A 465 -10.86 -21.66 0.32
C ALA A 465 -11.56 -20.62 -0.57
N GLU A 466 -12.89 -20.58 -0.63
CA GLU A 466 -13.63 -19.57 -1.38
C GLU A 466 -13.42 -18.16 -0.84
N TRP A 467 -13.01 -18.04 0.42
CA TRP A 467 -12.72 -16.79 1.12
C TRP A 467 -11.21 -16.54 1.30
N GLY A 468 -10.37 -17.34 0.64
CA GLY A 468 -8.92 -17.27 0.85
C GLY A 468 -8.52 -17.63 2.28
N TYR A 469 -9.34 -18.39 3.00
CA TYR A 469 -9.21 -18.72 4.42
C TYR A 469 -9.30 -17.51 5.36
N LEU A 470 -9.65 -16.33 4.88
CA LEU A 470 -9.67 -15.10 5.65
C LEU A 470 -11.03 -14.89 6.35
N PRO A 471 -11.06 -14.66 7.66
CA PRO A 471 -12.29 -14.29 8.37
C PRO A 471 -12.74 -12.87 8.01
N HIS A 472 -14.05 -12.61 8.09
CA HIS A 472 -14.62 -11.30 7.81
C HIS A 472 -14.12 -10.24 8.81
N TYR A 473 -13.84 -9.06 8.30
CA TYR A 473 -13.45 -7.86 9.04
C TYR A 473 -12.17 -7.97 9.87
N LEU A 474 -11.57 -9.15 9.98
CA LEU A 474 -10.25 -9.29 10.59
C LEU A 474 -9.16 -8.86 9.60
N ALA A 475 -8.18 -8.15 10.12
CA ALA A 475 -7.01 -7.71 9.36
C ALA A 475 -5.73 -8.09 10.13
N ASP A 476 -4.97 -9.03 9.56
CA ASP A 476 -3.75 -9.53 10.17
C ASP A 476 -2.65 -8.48 10.13
N MET A 477 -1.98 -8.30 11.26
CA MET A 477 -0.86 -7.38 11.37
C MET A 477 0.48 -8.12 11.31
N ILE A 478 0.56 -9.30 11.89
CA ILE A 478 1.67 -10.25 11.81
C ILE A 478 1.10 -11.65 11.92
N GLY A 479 1.59 -12.60 11.15
CA GLY A 479 1.12 -13.97 11.10
C GLY A 479 -0.05 -14.17 10.14
N ALA A 480 -0.73 -15.29 10.27
CA ALA A 480 -1.88 -15.65 9.46
C ALA A 480 -2.98 -16.25 10.34
N PHE A 481 -4.12 -15.55 10.44
CA PHE A 481 -5.31 -15.98 11.17
C PHE A 481 -6.32 -16.52 10.17
N GLU A 482 -6.38 -17.84 10.06
CA GLU A 482 -7.12 -18.53 9.01
C GLU A 482 -8.32 -19.31 9.55
N ILE A 483 -9.37 -19.38 8.75
CA ILE A 483 -10.51 -20.26 9.00
C ILE A 483 -10.09 -21.71 8.80
N VAL A 484 -10.24 -22.50 9.85
CA VAL A 484 -9.89 -23.93 9.89
C VAL A 484 -11.00 -24.75 10.52
N GLU A 485 -10.89 -26.09 10.45
CA GLU A 485 -11.71 -27.01 11.24
C GLU A 485 -11.39 -26.85 12.72
N ALA A 486 -12.42 -26.71 13.55
CA ALA A 486 -12.25 -26.62 14.99
C ALA A 486 -11.73 -27.94 15.59
N PRO A 487 -10.78 -27.90 16.53
CA PRO A 487 -10.28 -29.11 17.18
C PRO A 487 -11.39 -29.77 18.02
N THR A 488 -11.42 -31.11 17.98
CA THR A 488 -12.33 -31.88 18.84
C THR A 488 -11.86 -31.83 20.29
N SER A 489 -12.62 -31.15 21.15
CA SER A 489 -12.35 -31.16 22.59
C SER A 489 -12.63 -32.51 23.20
N LEU A 490 -11.77 -32.98 24.11
CA LEU A 490 -11.97 -34.21 24.87
C LEU A 490 -13.28 -34.25 25.67
N ASN A 491 -13.90 -33.08 25.91
CA ASN A 491 -15.13 -32.92 26.69
C ASN A 491 -16.36 -32.57 25.84
N SER A 492 -16.27 -32.50 24.52
CA SER A 492 -17.43 -32.19 23.69
C SER A 492 -18.36 -33.42 23.56
N LYS A 493 -19.43 -33.44 24.32
CA LYS A 493 -20.58 -34.38 24.11
C LYS A 493 -21.38 -34.06 22.84
N LEU A 494 -20.94 -33.14 22.02
CA LEU A 494 -21.63 -32.61 20.83
C LEU A 494 -20.80 -32.84 19.54
N SER A 495 -20.27 -34.05 19.37
CA SER A 495 -19.77 -34.46 18.06
C SER A 495 -20.90 -35.03 17.23
N THR A 496 -21.79 -34.21 16.73
CA THR A 496 -22.75 -34.62 15.70
C THR A 496 -22.39 -33.97 14.37
N LEU A 497 -21.71 -34.73 13.53
CA LEU A 497 -21.81 -34.78 12.06
C LEU A 497 -21.44 -33.58 11.17
N ASN A 498 -21.14 -32.40 11.70
CA ASN A 498 -20.55 -31.32 10.89
C ASN A 498 -19.32 -30.80 11.62
N SER A 499 -18.17 -30.72 10.92
CA SER A 499 -16.99 -30.07 11.45
C SER A 499 -17.30 -28.59 11.66
N SER A 500 -17.22 -28.13 12.91
CA SER A 500 -17.32 -26.71 13.28
C SER A 500 -16.12 -25.96 12.74
N LYS A 501 -16.29 -24.70 12.38
CA LYS A 501 -15.20 -23.82 11.92
C LYS A 501 -14.76 -22.90 13.04
N CYS A 502 -13.50 -22.50 12.98
CA CYS A 502 -12.94 -21.51 13.90
C CYS A 502 -11.78 -20.77 13.21
N VAL A 503 -11.24 -19.77 13.84
CA VAL A 503 -10.01 -19.10 13.41
C VAL A 503 -8.81 -19.73 14.11
N ARG A 504 -7.71 -19.93 13.41
CA ARG A 504 -6.42 -20.33 13.97
C ARG A 504 -5.33 -19.40 13.50
N GLN A 505 -4.44 -18.99 14.41
CA GLN A 505 -3.14 -18.48 14.00
C GLN A 505 -2.29 -19.68 13.56
N THR A 506 -1.96 -19.77 12.24
CA THR A 506 -1.43 -20.99 11.62
C THR A 506 0.08 -21.06 11.59
N VAL A 507 0.79 -19.93 11.73
CA VAL A 507 2.24 -19.83 11.60
C VAL A 507 2.93 -19.99 12.96
N GLY A 508 3.49 -21.14 13.22
CA GLY A 508 4.12 -21.49 14.51
C GLY A 508 5.60 -21.14 14.63
N GLU A 509 6.19 -20.56 13.60
CA GLU A 509 7.61 -20.21 13.53
C GLU A 509 7.81 -18.72 13.31
N HIS A 510 8.98 -18.20 13.69
CA HIS A 510 9.35 -16.80 13.48
C HIS A 510 9.47 -16.47 11.99
N THR A 511 8.67 -15.53 11.50
CA THR A 511 8.70 -15.11 10.09
C THR A 511 9.85 -14.15 9.80
N LEU A 512 10.25 -14.06 8.54
CA LEU A 512 11.14 -12.99 8.08
C LEU A 512 10.30 -11.74 7.81
N SER A 513 10.00 -10.97 8.84
CA SER A 513 9.25 -9.72 8.71
C SER A 513 10.11 -8.61 8.10
N TRP A 514 9.51 -7.76 7.26
CA TRP A 514 10.18 -6.55 6.75
C TRP A 514 10.44 -5.54 7.87
N ALA A 515 9.46 -5.34 8.75
CA ALA A 515 9.62 -4.62 10.01
C ALA A 515 10.06 -5.58 11.13
N PRO A 516 10.50 -5.06 12.29
CA PRO A 516 10.78 -5.90 13.46
C PRO A 516 9.60 -6.81 13.80
N GLU A 517 9.88 -8.07 14.05
CA GLU A 517 8.88 -9.04 14.47
C GLU A 517 8.37 -8.70 15.88
N TRP A 518 7.08 -8.94 16.10
CA TRP A 518 6.40 -8.84 17.37
C TRP A 518 5.37 -9.97 17.49
N HIS A 519 4.54 -9.95 18.52
CA HIS A 519 3.46 -10.93 18.66
C HIS A 519 2.59 -11.00 17.41
N HIS A 520 2.18 -12.20 17.03
CA HIS A 520 1.24 -12.38 15.92
C HIS A 520 -0.15 -11.94 16.38
N TYR A 521 -0.80 -11.09 15.63
CA TYR A 521 -2.12 -10.56 15.99
C TYR A 521 -2.91 -10.08 14.78
N THR A 522 -4.22 -10.07 14.98
CA THR A 522 -5.21 -9.56 14.04
C THR A 522 -6.10 -8.55 14.72
N ILE A 523 -6.65 -7.59 13.98
CA ILE A 523 -7.44 -6.49 14.50
C ILE A 523 -8.81 -6.40 13.86
N ILE A 524 -9.78 -5.83 14.58
CA ILE A 524 -11.14 -5.60 14.11
C ILE A 524 -11.76 -4.38 14.79
N GLY A 525 -12.54 -3.60 14.04
CA GLY A 525 -13.50 -2.68 14.64
C GLY A 525 -13.30 -1.21 14.34
N ASP A 526 -13.59 -0.37 15.32
CA ASP A 526 -13.60 1.08 15.17
C ASP A 526 -12.75 1.73 16.26
N SER A 527 -11.87 2.65 15.86
CA SER A 527 -11.01 3.41 16.77
C SER A 527 -11.79 4.33 17.73
N ALA A 528 -13.08 4.53 17.49
CA ALA A 528 -13.95 5.36 18.32
C ALA A 528 -14.64 4.60 19.48
N TRP A 529 -14.54 3.27 19.54
CA TRP A 529 -15.18 2.49 20.62
C TRP A 529 -14.58 2.81 21.97
N THR A 530 -15.43 3.10 22.96
CA THR A 530 -15.00 3.48 24.32
C THR A 530 -15.28 2.40 25.35
N ASP A 531 -16.57 2.15 25.66
CA ASP A 531 -17.01 1.22 26.68
C ASP A 531 -17.67 -0.01 26.04
N TYR A 532 -16.93 -1.09 26.04
CA TYR A 532 -17.34 -2.35 25.40
C TYR A 532 -16.65 -3.53 26.07
N GLU A 533 -17.13 -4.72 25.78
CA GLU A 533 -16.45 -5.98 26.08
C GLU A 533 -16.11 -6.70 24.79
N VAL A 534 -14.95 -7.34 24.77
CA VAL A 534 -14.54 -8.28 23.73
C VAL A 534 -14.38 -9.65 24.35
N SER A 535 -15.03 -10.66 23.77
CA SER A 535 -15.06 -12.03 24.26
C SER A 535 -14.79 -13.00 23.13
N VAL A 536 -14.03 -14.06 23.40
CA VAL A 536 -13.71 -15.12 22.45
C VAL A 536 -13.47 -16.43 23.20
N ASP A 537 -13.83 -17.54 22.61
CA ASP A 537 -13.43 -18.86 23.09
C ASP A 537 -12.04 -19.18 22.52
N VAL A 538 -11.12 -19.63 23.36
CA VAL A 538 -9.77 -20.01 22.98
C VAL A 538 -9.51 -21.48 23.27
N TYR A 539 -8.82 -22.14 22.32
CA TYR A 539 -8.31 -23.49 22.54
C TYR A 539 -6.79 -23.45 22.42
N LEU A 540 -6.12 -23.84 23.48
CA LEU A 540 -4.66 -23.76 23.61
C LEU A 540 -4.05 -25.15 23.46
N ASN A 541 -3.06 -25.28 22.57
CA ASN A 541 -2.17 -26.44 22.63
C ASN A 541 -1.26 -26.35 23.86
N PRO A 542 -0.66 -27.46 24.31
CA PRO A 542 0.35 -27.40 25.35
C PRO A 542 1.46 -26.37 24.99
N GLN A 543 1.78 -25.47 25.91
CA GLN A 543 2.73 -24.36 25.75
C GLN A 543 2.22 -23.15 24.91
N ASP A 544 0.98 -23.16 24.43
CA ASP A 544 0.40 -21.98 23.79
C ASP A 544 -0.03 -20.93 24.81
N GLU A 545 -0.09 -19.72 24.32
CA GLU A 545 -0.69 -18.57 24.98
C GLU A 545 -1.60 -17.88 23.96
N ALA A 546 -2.71 -17.30 24.40
CA ALA A 546 -3.60 -16.47 23.59
C ALA A 546 -3.95 -15.19 24.34
N ALA A 547 -4.37 -14.17 23.61
CA ALA A 547 -4.94 -12.97 24.20
C ALA A 547 -6.11 -12.40 23.42
N VAL A 548 -7.01 -11.74 24.14
CA VAL A 548 -7.91 -10.74 23.58
C VAL A 548 -7.37 -9.36 23.83
N MET A 549 -7.50 -8.48 22.85
CA MET A 549 -6.98 -7.12 22.85
C MET A 549 -8.14 -6.14 22.79
N GLY A 550 -7.97 -4.97 23.41
CA GLY A 550 -8.98 -3.92 23.33
C GLY A 550 -8.44 -2.53 23.56
N ARG A 551 -9.24 -1.54 23.16
CA ARG A 551 -8.87 -0.12 23.10
C ARG A 551 -7.53 0.09 22.38
N LEU A 552 -7.35 -0.64 21.28
CA LEU A 552 -6.20 -0.46 20.41
C LEU A 552 -6.28 0.90 19.73
N CYS A 553 -5.42 1.81 20.12
CA CYS A 553 -5.42 3.18 19.62
C CYS A 553 -4.30 3.45 18.60
N ASP A 554 -3.27 2.62 18.62
CA ASP A 554 -2.16 2.62 17.69
C ASP A 554 -1.90 1.14 17.40
N VAL A 555 -2.30 0.70 16.23
CA VAL A 555 -2.38 -0.74 15.92
C VAL A 555 -1.11 -1.30 15.34
N GLY A 556 -0.03 -0.49 15.33
CA GLY A 556 1.28 -0.93 14.92
C GLY A 556 1.32 -1.35 13.47
N SER A 557 1.92 -0.55 12.66
CA SER A 557 2.45 -0.93 11.37
C SER A 557 3.95 -1.07 11.54
N GLY A 558 4.70 -1.31 10.52
CA GLY A 558 6.15 -1.46 10.55
C GLY A 558 6.91 -0.50 11.50
N TYR A 559 8.21 -0.56 11.51
CA TYR A 559 9.12 0.29 12.30
C TYR A 559 9.08 0.11 13.82
N GLY A 560 8.60 -1.04 14.33
CA GLY A 560 8.67 -1.37 15.73
C GLY A 560 7.71 -0.58 16.62
N ILE A 561 6.56 -0.20 16.09
CA ILE A 561 5.45 0.32 16.88
C ILE A 561 4.63 -0.86 17.37
N TRP A 562 4.51 -1.01 18.69
CA TRP A 562 3.63 -2.00 19.31
C TRP A 562 2.18 -1.57 19.13
N ALA A 563 1.28 -2.55 18.98
CA ALA A 563 -0.14 -2.28 19.12
C ALA A 563 -0.43 -1.79 20.54
N LYS A 564 -0.78 -0.52 20.69
CA LYS A 564 -1.01 0.11 22.00
C LYS A 564 -2.45 -0.10 22.43
N GLY A 565 -2.61 -0.64 23.62
CA GLY A 565 -3.91 -0.96 24.19
C GLY A 565 -3.78 -1.83 25.42
N TYR A 566 -4.83 -2.59 25.71
CA TYR A 566 -4.90 -3.51 26.83
C TYR A 566 -5.12 -4.93 26.33
N TYR A 567 -4.45 -5.91 26.95
CA TYR A 567 -4.56 -7.32 26.59
C TYR A 567 -4.87 -8.17 27.81
N LEU A 568 -5.78 -9.11 27.67
CA LEU A 568 -6.01 -10.19 28.60
C LEU A 568 -5.36 -11.45 28.03
N LYS A 569 -4.24 -11.88 28.59
CA LYS A 569 -3.43 -13.01 28.16
C LYS A 569 -3.72 -14.23 29.04
N LEU A 570 -3.83 -15.42 28.43
CA LEU A 570 -3.97 -16.71 29.14
C LEU A 570 -3.05 -17.73 28.47
N ASP A 571 -2.22 -18.39 29.27
CA ASP A 571 -1.40 -19.52 28.82
C ASP A 571 -2.06 -20.89 29.17
N ALA A 572 -1.55 -21.93 28.52
CA ALA A 572 -2.00 -23.31 28.75
C ALA A 572 -1.74 -23.85 30.16
N LEU A 573 -0.97 -23.15 30.97
CA LEU A 573 -0.68 -23.47 32.38
C LEU A 573 -1.63 -22.74 33.35
N GLY A 574 -2.49 -21.84 32.84
CA GLY A 574 -3.43 -21.05 33.64
C GLY A 574 -2.85 -19.73 34.19
N ASN A 575 -1.70 -19.28 33.74
CA ASN A 575 -1.26 -17.92 34.07
C ASN A 575 -2.11 -16.93 33.27
N CYS A 576 -2.87 -16.07 33.98
CA CYS A 576 -3.71 -15.06 33.38
C CYS A 576 -3.21 -13.68 33.75
N LYS A 577 -2.98 -12.80 32.75
CA LYS A 577 -2.42 -11.46 32.92
C LYS A 577 -3.25 -10.42 32.20
N LEU A 578 -3.53 -9.32 32.88
CA LEU A 578 -4.01 -8.08 32.27
C LEU A 578 -2.82 -7.16 32.10
N VAL A 579 -2.50 -6.83 30.85
CA VAL A 579 -1.34 -6.02 30.50
C VAL A 579 -1.75 -4.76 29.75
N ILE A 580 -0.93 -3.72 29.87
CA ILE A 580 -0.96 -2.53 29.04
C ILE A 580 0.30 -2.51 28.18
N THR A 581 0.16 -2.25 26.90
CA THR A 581 1.29 -2.00 26.01
C THR A 581 1.43 -0.52 25.77
N ARG A 582 2.63 0.02 25.95
CA ARG A 582 2.89 1.46 25.83
C ARG A 582 4.31 1.72 25.34
N GLY A 583 4.58 2.99 25.00
CA GLY A 583 5.87 3.43 24.48
C GLY A 583 6.09 3.04 23.02
N LYS A 584 7.25 3.33 22.52
CA LYS A 584 7.68 2.93 21.17
C LYS A 584 8.71 1.83 21.27
N LEU A 585 8.48 0.72 20.62
CA LEU A 585 9.54 -0.24 20.31
C LEU A 585 10.23 0.24 19.02
N ASN A 586 10.92 1.33 19.08
CA ASN A 586 11.58 1.85 17.89
C ASN A 586 13.05 1.47 17.90
N GLN A 587 13.37 0.36 17.25
CA GLN A 587 14.78 0.00 17.04
C GLN A 587 15.54 1.06 16.21
N LYS A 588 14.84 1.86 15.38
CA LYS A 588 15.50 2.96 14.65
C LYS A 588 15.78 4.18 15.51
N GLU A 589 15.00 4.45 16.55
CA GLU A 589 15.35 5.46 17.56
C GLU A 589 16.44 4.95 18.51
N LEU A 590 16.70 3.65 18.52
CA LEU A 590 17.87 2.99 19.11
C LEU A 590 18.98 2.76 18.08
N ILE A 591 18.95 3.43 16.93
CA ILE A 591 20.03 3.37 15.94
C ILE A 591 21.25 4.09 16.50
N GLY A 592 22.34 3.42 16.41
CA GLY A 592 23.64 3.83 16.87
C GLY A 592 24.38 2.62 17.43
N ASP A 593 25.59 2.88 17.83
CA ASP A 593 26.32 1.88 18.62
C ASP A 593 25.68 1.70 19.99
N LYS A 594 26.15 0.72 20.74
CA LYS A 594 25.60 0.36 22.04
C LYS A 594 25.61 1.53 23.04
N GLU A 595 26.63 2.38 22.99
CA GLU A 595 26.77 3.56 23.86
C GLU A 595 25.70 4.63 23.54
N GLN A 596 25.43 4.86 22.27
CA GLN A 596 24.36 5.78 21.83
C GLN A 596 22.98 5.26 22.22
N GLN A 597 22.73 3.95 22.11
CA GLN A 597 21.48 3.32 22.55
C GLN A 597 21.28 3.44 24.05
N GLU A 598 22.34 3.16 24.84
CA GLU A 598 22.30 3.32 26.31
C GLU A 598 22.05 4.77 26.72
N ALA A 599 22.65 5.73 26.03
CA ALA A 599 22.43 7.16 26.26
C ALA A 599 20.98 7.59 25.99
N ILE A 600 20.34 7.07 24.94
CA ILE A 600 18.92 7.33 24.65
C ILE A 600 18.03 6.72 25.73
N LEU A 601 18.29 5.48 26.13
CA LEU A 601 17.50 4.78 27.17
C LEU A 601 17.67 5.40 28.56
N ALA A 602 18.80 6.06 28.81
CA ALA A 602 19.03 6.79 30.08
C ALA A 602 18.26 8.09 30.21
N ARG A 603 17.64 8.60 29.14
CA ARG A 603 16.84 9.83 29.16
C ARG A 603 15.53 9.60 29.92
N LYS A 604 15.23 10.48 30.89
CA LYS A 604 14.01 10.40 31.71
C LYS A 604 12.72 10.71 30.94
N ASP A 605 12.82 11.35 29.79
CA ASP A 605 11.70 11.72 28.91
C ASP A 605 11.38 10.65 27.85
N VAL A 606 12.17 9.56 27.81
CA VAL A 606 11.94 8.45 26.88
C VAL A 606 11.15 7.36 27.59
N GLU A 607 9.96 7.06 27.08
CA GLU A 607 9.17 5.91 27.51
C GLU A 607 9.64 4.66 26.76
N VAL A 608 10.20 3.69 27.48
CA VAL A 608 10.62 2.41 26.90
C VAL A 608 9.39 1.64 26.43
N GLY A 609 9.40 1.19 25.16
CA GLY A 609 8.34 0.35 24.61
C GLY A 609 8.27 -1.00 25.30
N GLY A 610 7.05 -1.48 25.52
CA GLY A 610 6.88 -2.79 26.13
C GLY A 610 5.51 -3.06 26.73
N GLU A 611 5.37 -4.29 27.21
CA GLU A 611 4.23 -4.77 27.98
C GLU A 611 4.47 -4.57 29.47
N TYR A 612 3.46 -4.04 30.15
CA TYR A 612 3.47 -3.82 31.59
C TYR A 612 2.27 -4.49 32.23
N THR A 613 2.51 -5.41 33.17
CA THR A 613 1.44 -6.13 33.88
C THR A 613 0.71 -5.19 34.83
N LEU A 614 -0.62 -5.09 34.69
CA LEU A 614 -1.50 -4.34 35.57
C LEU A 614 -2.05 -5.23 36.68
N SER A 615 -2.37 -6.48 36.37
CA SER A 615 -2.92 -7.46 37.30
C SER A 615 -2.63 -8.87 36.78
N GLU A 616 -2.36 -9.81 37.65
CA GLU A 616 -2.12 -11.20 37.25
C GLU A 616 -2.66 -12.19 38.31
N VAL A 617 -2.97 -13.41 37.85
CA VAL A 617 -3.42 -14.49 38.70
C VAL A 617 -3.05 -15.82 38.07
N LYS A 618 -2.76 -16.83 38.93
CA LYS A 618 -2.65 -18.23 38.54
C LYS A 618 -4.01 -18.90 38.75
N LEU A 619 -4.59 -19.44 37.66
CA LEU A 619 -5.88 -20.12 37.67
C LEU A 619 -5.69 -21.63 37.80
N GLU A 620 -6.51 -22.25 38.67
CA GLU A 620 -6.63 -23.70 38.75
C GLU A 620 -7.70 -24.19 37.74
N GLY A 621 -7.47 -25.38 37.17
CA GLY A 621 -8.44 -26.02 36.27
C GLY A 621 -8.40 -25.56 34.82
N ILE A 622 -7.45 -24.70 34.45
CA ILE A 622 -7.13 -24.42 33.05
C ILE A 622 -6.36 -25.61 32.49
N ASN A 623 -6.86 -26.17 31.41
CA ASN A 623 -6.26 -27.33 30.77
C ASN A 623 -6.00 -27.05 29.30
N ALA A 624 -4.81 -27.37 28.82
CA ALA A 624 -4.57 -27.46 27.38
C ALA A 624 -5.54 -28.44 26.72
N LEU A 625 -5.81 -28.25 25.44
CA LEU A 625 -6.71 -29.08 24.63
C LEU A 625 -8.20 -29.01 25.07
N GLN A 626 -8.57 -27.89 25.69
CA GLN A 626 -9.94 -27.55 26.03
C GLN A 626 -10.25 -26.10 25.64
N TRP A 627 -11.55 -25.84 25.36
CA TRP A 627 -12.02 -24.50 25.14
C TRP A 627 -12.20 -23.74 26.45
N HIS A 628 -11.71 -22.51 26.50
CA HIS A 628 -11.88 -21.56 27.59
C HIS A 628 -12.34 -20.22 27.04
N ASN A 629 -13.30 -19.58 27.70
CA ASN A 629 -13.77 -18.25 27.28
C ASN A 629 -12.92 -17.16 27.92
N LEU A 630 -12.32 -16.29 27.11
CA LEU A 630 -11.66 -15.06 27.52
C LEU A 630 -12.57 -13.87 27.26
N LYS A 631 -12.69 -12.96 28.25
CA LYS A 631 -13.43 -11.71 28.07
C LYS A 631 -12.72 -10.55 28.75
N LEU A 632 -12.50 -9.47 28.00
CA LEU A 632 -11.94 -8.19 28.48
C LEU A 632 -13.03 -7.11 28.37
N CYS A 633 -13.35 -6.47 29.50
CA CYS A 633 -14.43 -5.49 29.64
C CYS A 633 -13.87 -4.13 30.01
N PHE A 634 -14.42 -3.08 29.39
CA PHE A 634 -14.05 -1.67 29.57
C PHE A 634 -15.26 -0.87 30.04
N GLU A 635 -15.15 -0.24 31.23
CA GLU A 635 -16.16 0.67 31.81
C GLU A 635 -15.43 1.91 32.36
N GLY A 636 -15.43 2.98 31.60
CA GLY A 636 -14.63 4.17 31.94
C GLY A 636 -13.14 3.84 32.04
N ASP A 637 -12.54 3.99 33.21
CA ASP A 637 -11.14 3.64 33.51
C ASP A 637 -10.98 2.26 34.15
N LYS A 638 -12.07 1.57 34.43
CA LYS A 638 -12.09 0.22 35.00
C LYS A 638 -11.92 -0.81 33.87
N LEU A 639 -10.95 -1.69 34.04
CA LEU A 639 -10.63 -2.81 33.17
C LEU A 639 -10.87 -4.11 33.93
N THR A 640 -11.67 -5.02 33.38
CA THR A 640 -11.99 -6.27 34.04
C THR A 640 -11.77 -7.46 33.09
N GLY A 641 -10.95 -8.42 33.50
CA GLY A 641 -10.73 -9.67 32.78
C GLY A 641 -11.49 -10.83 33.38
N TYR A 642 -12.11 -11.64 32.51
CA TYR A 642 -12.85 -12.83 32.87
C TYR A 642 -12.30 -14.05 32.15
N VAL A 643 -12.31 -15.20 32.84
CA VAL A 643 -12.06 -16.51 32.25
C VAL A 643 -13.21 -17.42 32.65
N ASP A 644 -13.83 -18.10 31.68
CA ASP A 644 -14.99 -18.99 31.86
C ASP A 644 -16.13 -18.32 32.65
N GLY A 645 -16.39 -17.04 32.34
CA GLY A 645 -17.43 -16.24 32.98
C GLY A 645 -17.10 -15.74 34.38
N LYS A 646 -15.97 -16.12 34.97
CA LYS A 646 -15.54 -15.66 36.29
C LYS A 646 -14.57 -14.48 36.17
N GLN A 647 -14.81 -13.41 36.93
CA GLN A 647 -13.84 -12.33 37.06
C GLN A 647 -12.56 -12.85 37.71
N VAL A 648 -11.42 -12.64 37.04
CA VAL A 648 -10.13 -13.16 37.48
C VAL A 648 -9.09 -12.07 37.74
N VAL A 649 -9.12 -10.99 36.96
CA VAL A 649 -8.24 -9.84 37.11
C VAL A 649 -8.99 -8.53 36.94
N GLN A 650 -8.50 -7.47 37.58
CA GLN A 650 -9.04 -6.13 37.46
C GLN A 650 -7.96 -5.08 37.65
N ALA A 651 -8.06 -3.97 36.95
CA ALA A 651 -7.22 -2.80 37.12
C ALA A 651 -8.00 -1.51 36.86
N THR A 652 -7.48 -0.38 37.30
CA THR A 652 -7.91 0.96 36.91
C THR A 652 -6.80 1.61 36.12
N ASN A 653 -7.10 2.00 34.88
CA ASN A 653 -6.15 2.67 34.02
C ASN A 653 -6.88 3.51 32.96
N ASP A 654 -6.46 4.75 32.75
CA ASP A 654 -7.14 5.70 31.87
C ASP A 654 -6.30 6.13 30.68
N ARG A 655 -5.17 5.50 30.44
CA ARG A 655 -4.25 5.88 29.38
C ARG A 655 -4.90 5.78 28.00
N TYR A 656 -5.61 4.67 27.73
CA TYR A 656 -6.32 4.48 26.49
C TYR A 656 -7.82 4.41 26.77
N ARG A 657 -8.54 5.43 26.26
CA ARG A 657 -9.97 5.62 26.51
C ARG A 657 -10.86 5.04 25.40
N LYS A 658 -10.28 4.77 24.26
CA LYS A 658 -10.97 4.26 23.06
C LYS A 658 -10.04 3.46 22.18
N GLY A 659 -10.61 2.67 21.27
CA GLY A 659 -9.85 1.94 20.26
C GLY A 659 -10.52 0.62 19.85
N MET A 660 -9.90 -0.02 18.87
CA MET A 660 -10.34 -1.29 18.27
C MET A 660 -10.11 -2.49 19.20
N ALA A 661 -10.66 -3.63 18.81
CA ALA A 661 -10.40 -4.94 19.40
C ALA A 661 -9.41 -5.75 18.55
N GLY A 662 -8.92 -6.88 19.10
CA GLY A 662 -8.05 -7.80 18.38
C GLY A 662 -7.88 -9.14 19.10
N LEU A 663 -7.25 -10.07 18.38
CA LEU A 663 -6.85 -11.38 18.87
C LEU A 663 -5.34 -11.52 18.71
N MET A 664 -4.67 -12.15 19.68
CA MET A 664 -3.22 -12.26 19.67
C MET A 664 -2.77 -13.68 19.99
N ALA A 665 -1.75 -14.12 19.28
CA ALA A 665 -0.95 -15.30 19.54
C ALA A 665 0.48 -14.87 19.91
N PRO A 666 0.83 -14.88 21.19
CA PRO A 666 2.12 -14.35 21.63
C PRO A 666 3.33 -15.04 21.05
N LEU A 667 4.33 -14.22 20.74
CA LEU A 667 5.66 -14.65 20.35
C LEU A 667 6.40 -15.21 21.58
N GLN A 668 7.07 -16.33 21.42
CA GLN A 668 7.93 -16.97 22.40
C GLN A 668 9.36 -17.05 21.86
N GLU A 669 10.32 -17.36 22.69
CA GLU A 669 11.75 -17.32 22.30
C GLU A 669 12.07 -18.15 21.05
N ASN A 670 11.49 -19.33 20.92
CA ASN A 670 11.81 -20.28 19.84
C ASN A 670 10.59 -20.67 18.97
N ARG A 671 9.45 -20.04 19.20
CA ARG A 671 8.20 -20.35 18.49
C ARG A 671 7.18 -19.24 18.62
N VAL A 672 6.15 -19.33 17.82
CA VAL A 672 4.92 -18.54 17.95
C VAL A 672 3.79 -19.44 18.43
N SER A 673 2.96 -18.95 19.33
CA SER A 673 1.73 -19.66 19.74
C SER A 673 0.78 -19.83 18.54
N THR A 674 0.09 -20.97 18.49
CA THR A 674 -0.87 -21.28 17.42
C THR A 674 -2.26 -21.61 17.99
N PRO A 675 -2.85 -20.72 18.82
CA PRO A 675 -4.15 -20.93 19.42
C PRO A 675 -5.26 -20.93 18.36
N TYR A 676 -6.39 -21.54 18.74
CA TYR A 676 -7.64 -21.44 18.02
C TYR A 676 -8.57 -20.46 18.74
N PHE A 677 -9.41 -19.76 17.97
CA PHE A 677 -10.35 -18.76 18.43
C PHE A 677 -11.72 -19.04 17.82
N ASP A 678 -12.75 -18.97 18.64
CA ASP A 678 -14.13 -19.21 18.22
C ASP A 678 -15.09 -18.26 18.95
N ASN A 679 -16.31 -18.11 18.44
CA ASN A 679 -17.38 -17.33 19.10
C ASN A 679 -16.94 -15.89 19.47
N LEU A 680 -16.28 -15.18 18.56
CA LEU A 680 -15.90 -13.78 18.78
C LEU A 680 -17.15 -12.92 18.99
N LYS A 681 -17.18 -12.15 20.08
CA LYS A 681 -18.26 -11.21 20.41
C LYS A 681 -17.70 -9.88 20.89
N ILE A 682 -18.24 -8.79 20.35
CA ILE A 682 -17.93 -7.42 20.78
C ILE A 682 -19.24 -6.73 21.10
N THR A 683 -19.42 -6.36 22.38
CA THR A 683 -20.71 -5.88 22.90
C THR A 683 -20.51 -4.59 23.67
N PRO A 684 -21.32 -3.53 23.46
CA PRO A 684 -21.24 -2.32 24.27
C PRO A 684 -21.66 -2.63 25.72
N THR A 685 -20.94 -2.07 26.72
CA THR A 685 -21.23 -2.29 28.14
C THR A 685 -22.42 -1.49 28.63
N HIS A 686 -22.74 -0.37 27.99
CA HIS A 686 -23.94 0.41 28.23
C HIS A 686 -24.92 0.25 27.08
N ARG A 687 -26.23 0.18 27.36
CA ARG A 687 -27.29 0.06 26.35
C ARG A 687 -27.25 1.25 25.39
N THR A 688 -26.48 1.14 24.34
CA THR A 688 -26.57 1.98 23.16
C THR A 688 -27.64 1.41 22.22
N ARG A 689 -28.33 2.29 21.48
CA ARG A 689 -29.34 1.88 20.49
C ARG A 689 -28.68 0.90 19.50
N THR A 690 -29.38 -0.22 19.25
CA THR A 690 -29.02 -1.18 18.22
C THR A 690 -28.73 -0.47 16.90
N THR A 691 -27.51 -0.59 16.42
CA THR A 691 -27.15 -0.18 15.07
C THR A 691 -27.70 -1.17 14.05
N ALA A 692 -27.94 -0.71 12.83
CA ALA A 692 -28.50 -1.53 11.76
C ALA A 692 -27.65 -2.79 11.50
N ALA A 693 -28.31 -3.87 11.11
CA ALA A 693 -27.65 -5.10 10.71
C ALA A 693 -26.57 -4.84 9.64
N MET A 694 -25.49 -5.61 9.68
CA MET A 694 -24.48 -5.59 8.65
C MET A 694 -25.07 -5.92 7.29
N GLN A 695 -24.51 -5.33 6.25
CA GLN A 695 -24.91 -5.63 4.88
C GLN A 695 -24.49 -7.07 4.54
N GLN A 696 -25.41 -7.86 3.97
CA GLN A 696 -25.19 -9.30 3.76
C GLN A 696 -24.85 -9.72 2.33
N ASP A 697 -24.68 -8.77 1.41
CA ASP A 697 -24.40 -9.06 -0.01
C ASP A 697 -22.91 -9.28 -0.30
N ILE A 698 -22.18 -9.84 0.66
CA ILE A 698 -20.77 -10.20 0.51
C ILE A 698 -20.68 -11.52 -0.25
N LYS A 699 -19.88 -11.59 -1.30
CA LYS A 699 -19.64 -12.81 -2.06
C LYS A 699 -18.21 -13.31 -1.90
N PRO A 700 -18.01 -14.64 -2.01
CA PRO A 700 -16.70 -15.24 -2.01
C PRO A 700 -15.73 -14.60 -3.01
N LEU A 701 -14.43 -14.75 -2.76
CA LEU A 701 -13.35 -14.26 -3.61
C LEU A 701 -13.08 -15.20 -4.79
N TYR A 702 -13.20 -16.50 -4.54
CA TYR A 702 -12.82 -17.58 -5.47
C TYR A 702 -13.99 -18.48 -5.88
#